data_8c22d79f03ca9e9b3941c7e3ba5bb76d
#
_entry.id   8c22d79f03ca9e9b3941c7e3ba5bb76d
#
_cell.length_a   1.000
_cell.length_b   1.000
_cell.length_c   1.000
_cell.angle_alpha   90.00
_cell.angle_beta   90.00
_cell.angle_gamma   90.00
#
_symmetry.space_group_name_H-M   'P 1'
#
loop_
_entity.id
_entity.type
_entity.pdbx_description
1 polymer ?
#
loop_
_entity_poly.entity_id
_entity_poly.type
_entity_poly.pdbx_seq_one_letter_code
_entity_poly.pdbx_strand_id
1 'polypeptide(L)'
;MKICHVTPGLISIPPNGWGAVEKIIWEYKQSLERLGHTCDIKYLDDVRKEDYDIVHIHVANLGILAHERGIPYVFTMHDHHTEVYGKDSVLYKQNRDAIEKSVVSFVPAKHLVSYFDSRRVKYLRHGVNSSFFTFTPRDIPNRHKLLCVGRNGLAEDISFDRKGFIYAIEAVRKHGLEITVAGPSVNKEFFEKNKDFKPYDKLTFMYDLNEEQLLTTYQNHTIFLHPSSVEAGHPNLTLLEAMSCALPVVSTYDDNSLPGMVKIERTVDSVYNGIATVMNKWEILRKEALAYARGNDWNHVVDDLVREYRKIDEYRMTNELNEIYDSTKRVDKQMQGVKIEINYTDGAYLSITGGNVDTRYSFDFIDDDTDDSLYSGTMKTNEWSKCLIKRYVQYRIKVNVDSTLILDQKLNLKNKEVLICLDTKSLGDCIAWFPYVEEFRKKHGCNVTCATNWSSLFQDNYPDLKFCGLQWSGNFYAIYMVGCYPDNHRSLFNYKDVSLQRLSSSILGVNHKEIKPNIVIKNTARKIEQKYVCFATQSTAQAKYWNNPAGWQETCDYLNSIGLKPVLIQAEKEDRFNNIINLSGDKDIQETINLLYNCEFFIGIGSGLSWLSWAIKKPTVLVSGFSLPRSEFFTPYRVINTNVCNGCWNEHDFDRGDWNWCPRQKGTSRQFECSKEISSQMVIDTINKLIIDESIRTS
;
A
#
# COMPACT_ATOMS: atom_id res chain seq x y z
N MET A 1 -8.66 -1.96 28.90
CA MET A 1 -7.78 -2.18 27.73
C MET A 1 -7.01 -0.91 27.44
N LYS A 2 -5.79 -1.05 27.00
CA LYS A 2 -4.95 0.04 26.45
C LYS A 2 -5.01 -0.01 24.93
N ILE A 3 -5.57 1.01 24.32
CA ILE A 3 -5.92 1.06 22.90
C ILE A 3 -5.10 2.14 22.21
N CYS A 4 -4.58 1.87 21.01
CA CYS A 4 -3.90 2.87 20.18
C CYS A 4 -4.66 3.05 18.88
N HIS A 5 -5.13 4.25 18.59
CA HIS A 5 -5.58 4.65 17.25
C HIS A 5 -4.41 5.18 16.43
N VAL A 6 -4.21 4.65 15.23
CA VAL A 6 -3.15 5.08 14.33
C VAL A 6 -3.70 6.08 13.33
N THR A 7 -3.17 7.30 13.38
CA THR A 7 -3.56 8.40 12.49
C THR A 7 -2.70 8.44 11.22
N PRO A 8 -3.26 8.85 10.07
CA PRO A 8 -2.50 9.15 8.86
C PRO A 8 -1.62 10.40 8.97
N GLY A 9 -1.89 11.30 9.93
CA GLY A 9 -1.09 12.49 10.16
C GLY A 9 -1.30 13.64 9.17
N LEU A 10 -2.35 13.58 8.36
CA LEU A 10 -2.64 14.62 7.36
C LEU A 10 -3.31 15.86 7.98
N ILE A 11 -4.12 15.65 9.02
CA ILE A 11 -4.85 16.69 9.74
C ILE A 11 -4.65 16.45 11.24
N SER A 12 -4.59 17.52 12.02
CA SER A 12 -4.48 17.43 13.48
C SER A 12 -5.70 16.76 14.11
N ILE A 13 -5.50 16.08 15.24
CA ILE A 13 -6.60 15.50 16.04
C ILE A 13 -6.57 16.13 17.43
N PRO A 14 -7.67 16.75 17.90
CA PRO A 14 -8.95 16.94 17.18
C PRO A 14 -8.79 17.85 15.95
N PRO A 15 -9.59 17.63 14.88
CA PRO A 15 -9.55 18.47 13.71
C PRO A 15 -10.18 19.84 14.01
N ASN A 16 -9.61 20.90 13.45
CA ASN A 16 -10.21 22.22 13.50
C ASN A 16 -11.03 22.45 12.22
N GLY A 17 -12.29 22.01 12.24
CA GLY A 17 -13.23 22.11 11.11
C GLY A 17 -13.32 20.82 10.29
N TRP A 18 -12.62 20.74 9.16
CA TRP A 18 -12.69 19.59 8.25
C TRP A 18 -11.75 18.46 8.64
N GLY A 19 -12.20 17.21 8.45
CA GLY A 19 -11.44 16.00 8.77
C GLY A 19 -12.36 14.90 9.33
N ALA A 20 -13.15 14.27 8.45
CA ALA A 20 -14.15 13.28 8.88
C ALA A 20 -13.52 12.06 9.57
N VAL A 21 -12.38 11.58 9.08
CA VAL A 21 -11.68 10.43 9.69
C VAL A 21 -11.09 10.82 11.03
N GLU A 22 -10.44 11.96 11.12
CA GLU A 22 -9.82 12.49 12.35
C GLU A 22 -10.88 12.78 13.42
N LYS A 23 -12.06 13.26 13.00
CA LYS A 23 -13.21 13.44 13.88
C LYS A 23 -13.70 12.11 14.46
N ILE A 24 -13.83 11.07 13.63
CA ILE A 24 -14.21 9.74 14.09
C ILE A 24 -13.19 9.18 15.07
N ILE A 25 -11.89 9.30 14.79
CA ILE A 25 -10.81 8.86 15.68
C ILE A 25 -10.89 9.59 17.04
N TRP A 26 -11.13 10.91 17.01
CA TRP A 26 -11.28 11.71 18.22
C TRP A 26 -12.49 11.27 19.06
N GLU A 27 -13.64 11.06 18.43
CA GLU A 27 -14.86 10.62 19.12
C GLU A 27 -14.72 9.19 19.68
N TYR A 28 -14.02 8.29 18.96
CA TYR A 28 -13.67 6.99 19.52
C TYR A 28 -12.83 7.12 20.78
N LYS A 29 -11.76 7.92 20.74
CA LYS A 29 -10.92 8.17 21.91
C LYS A 29 -11.74 8.68 23.09
N GLN A 30 -12.50 9.75 22.89
CA GLN A 30 -13.31 10.37 23.97
C GLN A 30 -14.31 9.38 24.57
N SER A 31 -14.96 8.57 23.75
CA SER A 31 -15.96 7.60 24.21
C SER A 31 -15.31 6.39 24.89
N LEU A 32 -14.18 5.89 24.38
CA LEU A 32 -13.40 4.82 25.02
C LEU A 32 -12.88 5.23 26.39
N GLU A 33 -12.38 6.47 26.54
CA GLU A 33 -11.91 6.99 27.82
C GLU A 33 -13.05 7.15 28.83
N ARG A 34 -14.24 7.57 28.38
CA ARG A 34 -15.45 7.60 29.24
C ARG A 34 -15.87 6.22 29.74
N LEU A 35 -15.60 5.17 28.96
CA LEU A 35 -15.82 3.76 29.33
C LEU A 35 -14.69 3.17 30.19
N GLY A 36 -13.70 3.97 30.60
CA GLY A 36 -12.60 3.57 31.49
C GLY A 36 -11.45 2.84 30.77
N HIS A 37 -11.33 2.97 29.46
CA HIS A 37 -10.19 2.49 28.71
C HIS A 37 -9.10 3.57 28.59
N THR A 38 -7.84 3.17 28.44
CA THR A 38 -6.76 4.09 28.09
C THR A 38 -6.64 4.15 26.57
N CYS A 39 -6.67 5.34 25.98
CA CYS A 39 -6.67 5.50 24.54
C CYS A 39 -5.64 6.52 24.05
N ASP A 40 -4.65 6.07 23.31
CA ASP A 40 -3.64 6.91 22.67
C ASP A 40 -3.95 7.10 21.18
N ILE A 41 -3.51 8.24 20.63
CA ILE A 41 -3.49 8.49 19.19
C ILE A 41 -2.04 8.72 18.79
N LYS A 42 -1.52 7.91 17.85
CA LYS A 42 -0.10 7.92 17.45
C LYS A 42 0.09 7.78 15.95
N TYR A 43 1.29 8.11 15.48
CA TYR A 43 1.78 7.67 14.17
C TYR A 43 2.25 6.21 14.27
N LEU A 44 2.15 5.47 13.18
CA LEU A 44 2.52 4.06 13.17
C LEU A 44 3.97 3.82 13.60
N ASP A 45 4.88 4.75 13.30
CA ASP A 45 6.30 4.64 13.66
C ASP A 45 6.54 4.69 15.18
N ASP A 46 5.60 5.25 15.94
CA ASP A 46 5.66 5.39 17.41
C ASP A 46 4.91 4.24 18.13
N VAL A 47 4.37 3.26 17.40
CA VAL A 47 3.60 2.15 17.95
C VAL A 47 4.48 0.92 18.13
N ARG A 48 4.51 0.39 19.37
CA ARG A 48 5.07 -0.93 19.68
C ARG A 48 3.92 -1.85 20.07
N LYS A 49 3.90 -3.07 19.53
CA LYS A 49 2.79 -4.02 19.76
C LYS A 49 2.63 -4.41 21.23
N GLU A 50 3.73 -4.38 21.98
CA GLU A 50 3.79 -4.75 23.40
C GLU A 50 3.15 -3.69 24.31
N ASP A 51 2.98 -2.46 23.80
CA ASP A 51 2.46 -1.33 24.59
C ASP A 51 0.93 -1.29 24.63
N TYR A 52 0.23 -2.04 23.76
CA TYR A 52 -1.22 -1.94 23.56
C TYR A 52 -1.90 -3.31 23.46
N ASP A 53 -3.11 -3.39 24.05
CA ASP A 53 -3.99 -4.55 23.87
C ASP A 53 -4.60 -4.55 22.46
N ILE A 54 -4.93 -3.37 21.95
CA ILE A 54 -5.53 -3.15 20.62
C ILE A 54 -4.79 -2.03 19.90
N VAL A 55 -4.39 -2.28 18.66
CA VAL A 55 -3.94 -1.27 17.70
C VAL A 55 -5.01 -1.13 16.63
N HIS A 56 -5.61 0.04 16.50
CA HIS A 56 -6.69 0.30 15.54
C HIS A 56 -6.24 1.28 14.46
N ILE A 57 -6.29 0.85 13.20
CA ILE A 57 -5.76 1.57 12.04
C ILE A 57 -6.91 2.06 11.16
N HIS A 58 -6.79 3.26 10.62
CA HIS A 58 -7.83 3.95 9.89
C HIS A 58 -7.50 4.22 8.41
N VAL A 59 -6.35 3.77 7.94
CA VAL A 59 -5.89 3.92 6.54
C VAL A 59 -5.28 2.62 6.05
N ALA A 60 -5.72 2.12 4.90
CA ALA A 60 -5.34 0.83 4.36
C ALA A 60 -3.82 0.64 4.23
N ASN A 61 -3.11 1.63 3.72
CA ASN A 61 -1.65 1.55 3.56
C ASN A 61 -0.91 1.40 4.90
N LEU A 62 -1.41 2.06 5.97
CA LEU A 62 -0.84 1.91 7.30
C LEU A 62 -1.15 0.53 7.89
N GLY A 63 -2.31 -0.06 7.58
CA GLY A 63 -2.64 -1.44 7.96
C GLY A 63 -1.69 -2.44 7.31
N ILE A 64 -1.46 -2.30 6.02
CA ILE A 64 -0.49 -3.15 5.29
C ILE A 64 0.91 -3.02 5.91
N LEU A 65 1.34 -1.79 6.21
CA LEU A 65 2.65 -1.52 6.83
C LEU A 65 2.74 -2.06 8.26
N ALA A 66 1.66 -1.98 9.05
CA ALA A 66 1.60 -2.57 10.40
C ALA A 66 1.77 -4.09 10.34
N HIS A 67 1.09 -4.75 9.41
CA HIS A 67 1.26 -6.18 9.19
C HIS A 67 2.72 -6.54 8.83
N GLU A 68 3.35 -5.78 7.93
CA GLU A 68 4.76 -5.95 7.57
C GLU A 68 5.71 -5.80 8.77
N ARG A 69 5.31 -5.05 9.79
CA ARG A 69 6.06 -4.85 11.05
C ARG A 69 5.69 -5.87 12.14
N GLY A 70 4.79 -6.82 11.84
CA GLY A 70 4.33 -7.81 12.82
C GLY A 70 3.46 -7.23 13.93
N ILE A 71 2.76 -6.12 13.66
CA ILE A 71 1.81 -5.48 14.58
C ILE A 71 0.40 -5.96 14.21
N PRO A 72 -0.26 -6.82 15.03
CA PRO A 72 -1.66 -7.17 14.84
C PRO A 72 -2.54 -5.92 14.96
N TYR A 73 -3.54 -5.79 14.09
CA TYR A 73 -4.36 -4.58 14.10
C TYR A 73 -5.83 -4.85 13.77
N VAL A 74 -6.66 -3.96 14.27
CA VAL A 74 -8.04 -3.75 13.84
C VAL A 74 -8.04 -2.69 12.75
N PHE A 75 -8.87 -2.83 11.73
CA PHE A 75 -8.94 -1.87 10.64
C PHE A 75 -10.33 -1.28 10.50
N THR A 76 -10.46 0.04 10.38
CA THR A 76 -11.70 0.70 9.93
C THR A 76 -11.47 1.34 8.57
N MET A 77 -12.23 0.89 7.59
CA MET A 77 -12.26 1.50 6.25
C MET A 77 -13.14 2.75 6.26
N HIS A 78 -12.60 3.86 5.80
CA HIS A 78 -13.31 5.14 5.68
C HIS A 78 -13.50 5.58 4.23
N ASP A 79 -12.95 4.84 3.29
CA ASP A 79 -12.89 5.21 1.87
C ASP A 79 -14.18 4.84 1.14
N HIS A 80 -14.84 5.84 0.59
CA HIS A 80 -16.03 5.68 -0.25
C HIS A 80 -15.70 5.53 -1.75
N HIS A 81 -14.49 5.84 -2.14
CA HIS A 81 -14.08 5.76 -3.56
C HIS A 81 -13.91 4.30 -4.01
N THR A 82 -13.74 3.37 -3.08
CA THR A 82 -13.61 1.94 -3.36
C THR A 82 -14.76 1.40 -4.22
N GLU A 83 -16.01 1.84 -3.95
CA GLU A 83 -17.17 1.42 -4.76
C GLU A 83 -17.24 2.15 -6.10
N VAL A 84 -16.89 3.44 -6.12
CA VAL A 84 -16.94 4.28 -7.34
C VAL A 84 -15.98 3.76 -8.40
N TYR A 85 -14.77 3.38 -7.99
CA TYR A 85 -13.73 2.90 -8.92
C TYR A 85 -13.77 1.40 -9.19
N GLY A 86 -14.62 0.65 -8.46
CA GLY A 86 -14.83 -0.79 -8.65
C GLY A 86 -13.69 -1.69 -8.17
N LYS A 87 -13.89 -3.00 -8.28
CA LYS A 87 -13.00 -4.04 -7.73
C LYS A 87 -11.61 -4.12 -8.39
N ASP A 88 -11.47 -3.57 -9.58
CA ASP A 88 -10.17 -3.54 -10.28
C ASP A 88 -9.27 -2.37 -9.85
N SER A 89 -9.82 -1.42 -9.11
CA SER A 89 -9.09 -0.23 -8.67
C SER A 89 -7.97 -0.55 -7.65
N VAL A 90 -6.97 0.31 -7.64
CA VAL A 90 -5.89 0.26 -6.63
C VAL A 90 -6.45 0.42 -5.22
N LEU A 91 -7.43 1.30 -5.03
CA LEU A 91 -8.06 1.55 -3.74
C LEU A 91 -8.78 0.32 -3.20
N TYR A 92 -9.55 -0.39 -4.05
CA TYR A 92 -10.18 -1.65 -3.64
C TYR A 92 -9.14 -2.69 -3.22
N LYS A 93 -8.09 -2.87 -4.02
CA LYS A 93 -7.03 -3.84 -3.74
C LYS A 93 -6.30 -3.52 -2.43
N GLN A 94 -6.01 -2.25 -2.17
CA GLN A 94 -5.39 -1.80 -0.91
C GLN A 94 -6.31 -2.02 0.29
N ASN A 95 -7.58 -1.65 0.19
CA ASN A 95 -8.55 -1.87 1.28
C ASN A 95 -8.76 -3.37 1.54
N ARG A 96 -8.91 -4.17 0.49
CA ARG A 96 -9.00 -5.62 0.60
C ARG A 96 -7.77 -6.22 1.29
N ASP A 97 -6.58 -5.80 0.89
CA ASP A 97 -5.31 -6.25 1.46
C ASP A 97 -5.21 -5.90 2.95
N ALA A 98 -5.62 -4.69 3.34
CA ALA A 98 -5.67 -4.28 4.74
C ALA A 98 -6.70 -5.08 5.55
N ILE A 99 -7.86 -5.37 4.96
CA ILE A 99 -8.91 -6.21 5.55
C ILE A 99 -8.40 -7.63 5.79
N GLU A 100 -7.82 -8.26 4.79
CA GLU A 100 -7.35 -9.64 4.89
C GLU A 100 -6.19 -9.83 5.88
N LYS A 101 -5.40 -8.79 6.11
CA LYS A 101 -4.29 -8.76 7.06
C LYS A 101 -4.68 -8.33 8.48
N SER A 102 -5.88 -7.79 8.68
CA SER A 102 -6.36 -7.36 10.00
C SER A 102 -6.87 -8.52 10.83
N VAL A 103 -6.96 -8.36 12.14
CA VAL A 103 -7.66 -9.28 13.04
C VAL A 103 -9.16 -9.21 12.80
N VAL A 104 -9.70 -8.01 12.70
CA VAL A 104 -11.09 -7.70 12.33
C VAL A 104 -11.10 -6.36 11.62
N SER A 105 -12.01 -6.21 10.66
CA SER A 105 -12.20 -4.95 9.94
C SER A 105 -13.63 -4.44 10.07
N PHE A 106 -13.76 -3.12 10.12
CA PHE A 106 -15.04 -2.45 10.14
C PHE A 106 -15.27 -1.66 8.86
N VAL A 107 -16.47 -1.74 8.34
CA VAL A 107 -16.93 -0.96 7.20
C VAL A 107 -18.16 -0.13 7.61
N PRO A 108 -18.29 1.11 7.10
CA PRO A 108 -19.30 2.06 7.57
C PRO A 108 -20.67 1.88 6.92
N ALA A 109 -20.86 0.86 6.07
CA ALA A 109 -22.12 0.56 5.41
C ALA A 109 -22.38 -0.95 5.34
N LYS A 110 -23.63 -1.38 5.54
CA LYS A 110 -24.01 -2.81 5.58
C LYS A 110 -23.71 -3.56 4.27
N HIS A 111 -23.93 -2.92 3.12
CA HIS A 111 -23.69 -3.55 1.81
C HIS A 111 -22.18 -3.79 1.55
N LEU A 112 -21.29 -3.02 2.16
CA LEU A 112 -19.85 -3.22 2.06
C LEU A 112 -19.36 -4.52 2.71
N VAL A 113 -20.12 -5.06 3.67
CA VAL A 113 -19.80 -6.36 4.28
C VAL A 113 -19.80 -7.47 3.22
N SER A 114 -20.82 -7.52 2.36
CA SER A 114 -20.88 -8.47 1.26
C SER A 114 -19.99 -8.09 0.08
N TYR A 115 -19.69 -6.80 -0.09
CA TYR A 115 -18.85 -6.31 -1.19
C TYR A 115 -17.42 -6.83 -1.10
N PHE A 116 -16.85 -6.91 0.12
CA PHE A 116 -15.50 -7.42 0.36
C PHE A 116 -15.43 -8.94 0.51
N ASP A 117 -16.54 -9.62 0.72
CA ASP A 117 -16.64 -11.08 0.84
C ASP A 117 -15.58 -11.69 1.78
N SER A 118 -15.44 -11.13 2.96
CA SER A 118 -14.48 -11.58 3.98
C SER A 118 -15.16 -11.77 5.32
N ARG A 119 -14.85 -12.89 6.00
CA ARG A 119 -15.36 -13.19 7.37
C ARG A 119 -14.87 -12.19 8.43
N ARG A 120 -13.81 -11.45 8.14
CA ARG A 120 -13.22 -10.43 9.03
C ARG A 120 -13.98 -9.11 8.99
N VAL A 121 -14.82 -8.88 7.98
CA VAL A 121 -15.54 -7.64 7.79
C VAL A 121 -16.82 -7.59 8.61
N LYS A 122 -16.99 -6.54 9.37
CA LYS A 122 -18.19 -6.24 10.15
C LYS A 122 -18.68 -4.83 9.86
N TYR A 123 -19.99 -4.65 9.97
CA TYR A 123 -20.57 -3.33 9.90
C TYR A 123 -20.39 -2.61 11.24
N LEU A 124 -19.84 -1.39 11.19
CA LEU A 124 -19.81 -0.45 12.30
C LEU A 124 -20.36 0.88 11.81
N ARG A 125 -21.50 1.27 12.36
CA ARG A 125 -22.17 2.53 12.00
C ARG A 125 -21.37 3.73 12.44
N HIS A 126 -21.57 4.87 11.79
CA HIS A 126 -21.12 6.15 12.33
C HIS A 126 -22.00 6.61 13.48
N GLY A 127 -21.43 7.43 14.36
CA GLY A 127 -22.12 8.07 15.45
C GLY A 127 -22.20 9.58 15.28
N VAL A 128 -22.84 10.22 16.25
CA VAL A 128 -22.86 11.67 16.44
C VAL A 128 -22.64 12.02 17.89
N ASN A 129 -21.97 13.12 18.16
CA ASN A 129 -21.87 13.68 19.51
C ASN A 129 -23.16 14.47 19.80
N SER A 130 -24.18 13.75 20.31
CA SER A 130 -25.51 14.32 20.56
C SER A 130 -25.55 15.29 21.73
N SER A 131 -24.49 15.34 22.56
CA SER A 131 -24.33 16.35 23.61
C SER A 131 -23.77 17.66 23.09
N PHE A 132 -23.02 17.63 21.96
CA PHE A 132 -22.55 18.83 21.29
C PHE A 132 -23.52 19.30 20.21
N PHE A 133 -23.92 18.44 19.28
CA PHE A 133 -24.92 18.78 18.25
C PHE A 133 -26.32 18.73 18.85
N THR A 134 -26.70 19.79 19.51
CA THR A 134 -27.97 19.95 20.20
C THR A 134 -28.96 20.80 19.43
N PHE A 135 -30.25 20.53 19.57
CA PHE A 135 -31.27 21.36 18.96
C PHE A 135 -31.72 22.50 19.87
N THR A 136 -32.11 23.61 19.23
CA THR A 136 -32.80 24.71 19.92
C THR A 136 -34.28 24.50 19.74
N PRO A 137 -35.09 24.45 20.84
CA PRO A 137 -36.55 24.38 20.77
C PRO A 137 -37.10 25.55 19.93
N ARG A 138 -37.99 25.22 18.98
CA ARG A 138 -38.62 26.19 18.11
C ARG A 138 -40.03 25.72 17.69
N ASP A 139 -40.90 26.71 17.46
CA ASP A 139 -42.21 26.49 16.89
C ASP A 139 -42.10 26.07 15.41
N ILE A 140 -43.22 25.61 14.83
CA ILE A 140 -43.31 25.33 13.39
C ILE A 140 -42.96 26.60 12.63
N PRO A 141 -41.96 26.61 11.77
CA PRO A 141 -41.48 27.81 11.10
C PRO A 141 -42.52 28.32 10.10
N ASN A 142 -42.77 29.62 10.09
CA ASN A 142 -43.59 30.28 9.09
C ASN A 142 -42.93 30.21 7.67
N ARG A 143 -41.61 30.07 7.65
CA ARG A 143 -40.79 29.91 6.45
C ARG A 143 -39.62 29.00 6.72
N HIS A 144 -39.48 27.94 5.90
CA HIS A 144 -38.37 27.00 6.02
C HIS A 144 -37.07 27.57 5.42
N LYS A 145 -35.94 27.29 6.09
CA LYS A 145 -34.56 27.52 5.62
C LYS A 145 -33.90 26.18 5.43
N LEU A 146 -33.28 25.99 4.28
CA LEU A 146 -32.74 24.73 3.88
C LEU A 146 -31.20 24.75 3.90
N LEU A 147 -30.59 23.62 4.22
CA LEU A 147 -29.16 23.50 4.41
C LEU A 147 -28.60 22.29 3.67
N CYS A 148 -27.50 22.48 2.96
CA CYS A 148 -26.61 21.41 2.49
C CYS A 148 -25.25 21.57 3.16
N VAL A 149 -24.62 20.45 3.59
CA VAL A 149 -23.27 20.48 4.17
C VAL A 149 -22.41 19.41 3.54
N GLY A 150 -21.18 19.76 3.15
CA GLY A 150 -20.21 18.78 2.72
C GLY A 150 -19.16 19.32 1.74
N ARG A 151 -18.13 18.50 1.51
CA ARG A 151 -17.15 18.70 0.44
C ARG A 151 -17.67 18.07 -0.85
N ASN A 152 -17.73 18.83 -1.93
CA ASN A 152 -18.11 18.34 -3.26
C ASN A 152 -16.88 17.82 -4.05
N GLY A 153 -17.15 17.19 -5.19
CA GLY A 153 -16.12 16.59 -6.05
C GLY A 153 -15.63 15.23 -5.60
N LEU A 154 -14.89 14.58 -6.48
CA LEU A 154 -14.04 13.40 -6.22
C LEU A 154 -12.57 13.85 -6.18
N ALA A 155 -11.67 12.98 -5.74
CA ALA A 155 -10.24 13.30 -5.59
C ALA A 155 -9.61 13.84 -6.90
N GLU A 156 -10.06 13.34 -8.05
CA GLU A 156 -9.51 13.67 -9.38
C GLU A 156 -10.45 14.56 -10.23
N ASP A 157 -11.70 14.78 -9.78
CA ASP A 157 -12.70 15.57 -10.51
C ASP A 157 -13.50 16.48 -9.57
N ILE A 158 -13.02 17.72 -9.41
CA ILE A 158 -13.70 18.74 -8.61
C ILE A 158 -15.02 19.16 -9.26
N SER A 159 -15.20 19.03 -10.58
CA SER A 159 -16.41 19.45 -11.28
C SER A 159 -17.60 18.49 -11.07
N PHE A 160 -17.35 17.30 -10.55
CA PHE A 160 -18.39 16.30 -10.27
C PHE A 160 -19.26 16.71 -9.07
N ASP A 161 -20.57 16.89 -9.31
CA ASP A 161 -21.53 17.24 -8.25
C ASP A 161 -21.89 16.04 -7.37
N ARG A 162 -20.92 15.55 -6.60
CA ARG A 162 -21.10 14.38 -5.72
C ARG A 162 -22.19 14.60 -4.68
N LYS A 163 -22.22 15.78 -4.06
CA LYS A 163 -23.18 16.14 -3.01
C LYS A 163 -24.56 16.51 -3.53
N GLY A 164 -24.71 16.69 -4.84
CA GLY A 164 -25.98 17.05 -5.45
C GLY A 164 -26.40 18.50 -5.17
N PHE A 165 -25.45 19.39 -4.97
CA PHE A 165 -25.75 20.79 -4.66
C PHE A 165 -26.57 21.48 -5.76
N ILE A 166 -26.31 21.16 -7.02
CA ILE A 166 -27.09 21.73 -8.14
C ILE A 166 -28.54 21.29 -8.07
N TYR A 167 -28.82 20.00 -7.82
CA TYR A 167 -30.18 19.49 -7.67
C TYR A 167 -30.92 20.15 -6.48
N ALA A 168 -30.22 20.32 -5.35
CA ALA A 168 -30.77 20.96 -4.17
C ALA A 168 -31.12 22.43 -4.45
N ILE A 169 -30.18 23.21 -5.03
CA ILE A 169 -30.35 24.64 -5.33
C ILE A 169 -31.53 24.85 -6.30
N GLU A 170 -31.60 24.07 -7.38
CA GLU A 170 -32.68 24.19 -8.37
C GLU A 170 -34.07 23.81 -7.80
N ALA A 171 -34.12 22.77 -6.97
CA ALA A 171 -35.37 22.39 -6.30
C ALA A 171 -35.83 23.48 -5.31
N VAL A 172 -34.92 24.04 -4.53
CA VAL A 172 -35.23 25.13 -3.57
C VAL A 172 -35.62 26.40 -4.29
N ARG A 173 -35.00 26.71 -5.42
CA ARG A 173 -35.38 27.84 -6.31
C ARG A 173 -36.83 27.70 -6.77
N LYS A 174 -37.28 26.51 -7.20
CA LYS A 174 -38.66 26.25 -7.58
C LYS A 174 -39.64 26.51 -6.41
N HIS A 175 -39.25 26.25 -5.17
CA HIS A 175 -40.04 26.59 -3.98
C HIS A 175 -39.96 28.07 -3.57
N GLY A 176 -39.03 28.87 -4.12
CA GLY A 176 -38.78 30.24 -3.72
C GLY A 176 -38.26 30.41 -2.31
N LEU A 177 -37.62 29.38 -1.73
CA LEU A 177 -37.10 29.33 -0.35
C LEU A 177 -35.64 29.72 -0.27
N GLU A 178 -35.12 29.88 0.95
CA GLU A 178 -33.70 30.14 1.24
C GLU A 178 -32.92 28.84 1.35
N ILE A 179 -31.72 28.81 0.83
CA ILE A 179 -30.78 27.70 0.94
C ILE A 179 -29.38 28.19 1.32
N THR A 180 -28.77 27.48 2.26
CA THR A 180 -27.35 27.63 2.59
C THR A 180 -26.59 26.39 2.14
N VAL A 181 -25.44 26.60 1.50
CA VAL A 181 -24.48 25.53 1.18
C VAL A 181 -23.22 25.79 1.99
N ALA A 182 -22.95 24.90 2.95
CA ALA A 182 -21.78 24.98 3.82
C ALA A 182 -20.76 23.91 3.46
N GLY A 183 -19.47 24.25 3.43
CA GLY A 183 -18.42 23.29 3.09
C GLY A 183 -17.03 23.92 3.07
N PRO A 184 -15.97 23.14 2.69
CA PRO A 184 -14.64 23.71 2.54
C PRO A 184 -14.56 24.67 1.36
N SER A 185 -13.62 25.61 1.42
CA SER A 185 -13.41 26.64 0.40
C SER A 185 -13.11 26.07 -1.00
N VAL A 186 -12.66 24.83 -1.10
CA VAL A 186 -12.51 24.11 -2.39
C VAL A 186 -13.85 23.99 -3.16
N ASN A 187 -14.98 24.08 -2.49
CA ASN A 187 -16.30 24.10 -3.15
C ASN A 187 -16.51 25.36 -4.03
N LYS A 188 -15.76 26.45 -3.83
CA LYS A 188 -15.81 27.64 -4.70
C LYS A 188 -15.46 27.25 -6.14
N GLU A 189 -14.39 26.50 -6.30
CA GLU A 189 -13.91 26.06 -7.62
C GLU A 189 -14.96 25.18 -8.34
N PHE A 190 -15.69 24.34 -7.58
CA PHE A 190 -16.80 23.58 -8.15
C PHE A 190 -17.87 24.48 -8.75
N PHE A 191 -18.35 25.52 -8.01
CA PHE A 191 -19.39 26.39 -8.49
C PHE A 191 -18.92 27.29 -9.63
N GLU A 192 -17.66 27.69 -9.67
CA GLU A 192 -17.05 28.47 -10.76
C GLU A 192 -16.91 27.66 -12.06
N LYS A 193 -16.56 26.36 -11.95
CA LYS A 193 -16.34 25.50 -13.11
C LYS A 193 -17.59 24.77 -13.60
N ASN A 194 -18.64 24.68 -12.78
CA ASN A 194 -19.84 23.91 -13.13
C ASN A 194 -20.76 24.71 -14.02
N LYS A 195 -20.95 24.27 -15.27
CA LYS A 195 -21.78 24.93 -16.29
C LYS A 195 -23.28 24.91 -15.99
N ASP A 196 -23.73 23.97 -15.16
CA ASP A 196 -25.14 23.82 -14.79
C ASP A 196 -25.54 24.70 -13.61
N PHE A 197 -24.54 25.28 -12.92
CA PHE A 197 -24.80 26.22 -11.82
C PHE A 197 -25.37 27.54 -12.33
N LYS A 198 -26.52 27.95 -11.77
CA LYS A 198 -27.13 29.24 -12.00
C LYS A 198 -27.21 30.02 -10.70
N PRO A 199 -26.75 31.26 -10.64
CA PRO A 199 -26.88 32.12 -9.46
C PRO A 199 -28.33 32.22 -8.96
N TYR A 200 -28.51 32.23 -7.64
CA TYR A 200 -29.80 32.34 -6.97
C TYR A 200 -29.73 33.36 -5.85
N ASP A 201 -30.63 34.35 -5.84
CA ASP A 201 -30.66 35.47 -4.90
C ASP A 201 -30.83 35.09 -3.43
N LYS A 202 -31.42 33.93 -3.17
CA LYS A 202 -31.64 33.39 -1.82
C LYS A 202 -30.68 32.22 -1.46
N LEU A 203 -29.55 32.13 -2.17
CA LEU A 203 -28.47 31.17 -1.89
C LEU A 203 -27.38 31.87 -1.09
N THR A 204 -27.01 31.25 0.03
CA THR A 204 -25.87 31.66 0.87
C THR A 204 -24.80 30.60 0.85
N PHE A 205 -23.54 31.01 0.67
CA PHE A 205 -22.39 30.12 0.82
C PHE A 205 -21.68 30.40 2.15
N MET A 206 -21.33 29.32 2.86
CA MET A 206 -20.53 29.36 4.07
C MET A 206 -19.34 28.43 3.95
N TYR A 207 -18.12 28.95 4.13
CA TYR A 207 -16.90 28.19 3.89
C TYR A 207 -16.07 28.05 5.18
N ASP A 208 -15.39 26.90 5.29
CA ASP A 208 -14.40 26.61 6.32
C ASP A 208 -14.87 26.89 7.77
N LEU A 209 -16.11 26.49 8.04
CA LEU A 209 -16.72 26.64 9.37
C LEU A 209 -16.01 25.73 10.38
N ASN A 210 -15.74 26.24 11.57
CA ASN A 210 -15.38 25.43 12.72
C ASN A 210 -16.64 24.72 13.30
N GLU A 211 -16.46 23.81 14.26
CA GLU A 211 -17.57 23.00 14.78
C GLU A 211 -18.68 23.84 15.45
N GLU A 212 -18.35 24.90 16.20
CA GLU A 212 -19.33 25.79 16.83
C GLU A 212 -20.15 26.58 15.79
N GLN A 213 -19.47 27.06 14.76
CA GLN A 213 -20.13 27.73 13.63
C GLN A 213 -21.02 26.77 12.85
N LEU A 214 -20.58 25.49 12.69
CA LEU A 214 -21.36 24.47 12.03
C LEU A 214 -22.59 24.10 12.86
N LEU A 215 -22.45 23.93 14.18
CA LEU A 215 -23.59 23.73 15.09
C LEU A 215 -24.61 24.88 14.99
N THR A 216 -24.14 26.13 15.07
CA THR A 216 -24.99 27.32 14.90
C THR A 216 -25.69 27.31 13.55
N THR A 217 -24.99 26.87 12.49
CA THR A 217 -25.57 26.76 11.15
C THR A 217 -26.69 25.72 11.13
N TYR A 218 -26.49 24.52 11.68
CA TYR A 218 -27.58 23.54 11.80
C TYR A 218 -28.77 24.09 12.60
N GLN A 219 -28.51 24.72 13.73
CA GLN A 219 -29.55 25.28 14.61
C GLN A 219 -30.36 26.39 13.93
N ASN A 220 -29.83 27.14 12.98
CA ASN A 220 -30.50 28.21 12.25
C ASN A 220 -31.31 27.76 11.03
N HIS A 221 -31.26 26.47 10.67
CA HIS A 221 -31.97 25.89 9.54
C HIS A 221 -33.06 24.92 10.01
N THR A 222 -33.92 24.50 9.10
CA THR A 222 -35.13 23.72 9.43
C THR A 222 -35.26 22.44 8.66
N ILE A 223 -34.58 22.29 7.52
CA ILE A 223 -34.59 21.09 6.68
C ILE A 223 -33.16 20.87 6.16
N PHE A 224 -32.69 19.64 6.22
CA PHE A 224 -31.39 19.25 5.67
C PHE A 224 -31.55 18.53 4.33
N LEU A 225 -30.83 18.96 3.32
CA LEU A 225 -30.85 18.37 1.98
C LEU A 225 -29.53 17.61 1.73
N HIS A 226 -29.67 16.36 1.33
CA HIS A 226 -28.57 15.45 1.09
C HIS A 226 -28.77 14.59 -0.16
N PRO A 227 -28.88 15.21 -1.37
CA PRO A 227 -29.06 14.47 -2.63
C PRO A 227 -27.73 13.96 -3.18
N SER A 228 -26.91 13.33 -2.32
CA SER A 228 -25.59 12.83 -2.64
C SER A 228 -25.65 11.58 -3.53
N SER A 229 -24.67 11.41 -4.43
CA SER A 229 -24.56 10.22 -5.27
C SER A 229 -23.82 9.08 -4.59
N VAL A 230 -22.86 9.39 -3.74
CA VAL A 230 -22.00 8.42 -3.05
C VAL A 230 -21.56 8.95 -1.70
N GLU A 231 -21.67 8.12 -0.67
CA GLU A 231 -21.21 8.41 0.69
C GLU A 231 -20.52 7.18 1.30
N ALA A 232 -19.45 7.41 2.04
CA ALA A 232 -18.73 6.34 2.72
C ALA A 232 -19.52 5.75 3.88
N GLY A 233 -20.13 6.61 4.70
CA GLY A 233 -20.89 6.21 5.89
C GLY A 233 -22.39 6.13 5.62
N HIS A 234 -23.03 5.13 6.20
CA HIS A 234 -24.45 4.89 6.12
C HIS A 234 -25.05 4.66 7.52
N PRO A 235 -25.61 5.69 8.14
CA PRO A 235 -25.68 7.11 7.73
C PRO A 235 -24.34 7.85 7.86
N ASN A 236 -24.17 8.94 7.10
CA ASN A 236 -22.96 9.74 7.20
C ASN A 236 -23.01 10.77 8.35
N LEU A 237 -21.86 11.36 8.66
CA LEU A 237 -21.72 12.27 9.80
C LEU A 237 -22.63 13.50 9.70
N THR A 238 -22.63 14.20 8.55
CA THR A 238 -23.41 15.43 8.37
C THR A 238 -24.91 15.20 8.45
N LEU A 239 -25.37 14.02 8.04
CA LEU A 239 -26.79 13.62 8.17
C LEU A 239 -27.14 13.42 9.66
N LEU A 240 -26.31 12.71 10.43
CA LEU A 240 -26.51 12.50 11.88
C LEU A 240 -26.40 13.81 12.65
N GLU A 241 -25.48 14.70 12.32
CA GLU A 241 -25.33 16.02 12.92
C GLU A 241 -26.60 16.87 12.71
N ALA A 242 -27.11 16.90 11.47
CA ALA A 242 -28.36 17.60 11.15
C ALA A 242 -29.55 17.01 11.94
N MET A 243 -29.67 15.68 11.97
CA MET A 243 -30.74 15.00 12.72
C MET A 243 -30.63 15.26 14.25
N SER A 244 -29.42 15.32 14.79
CA SER A 244 -29.18 15.65 16.20
C SER A 244 -29.59 17.08 16.54
N CYS A 245 -29.52 17.99 15.58
CA CYS A 245 -30.06 19.34 15.67
C CYS A 245 -31.58 19.41 15.30
N ALA A 246 -32.26 18.26 15.25
CA ALA A 246 -33.67 18.13 14.93
C ALA A 246 -34.06 18.65 13.53
N LEU A 247 -33.20 18.51 12.52
CA LEU A 247 -33.53 18.79 11.14
C LEU A 247 -34.03 17.50 10.48
N PRO A 248 -35.27 17.47 9.98
CA PRO A 248 -35.69 16.40 9.08
C PRO A 248 -34.89 16.46 7.77
N VAL A 249 -34.70 15.30 7.14
CA VAL A 249 -33.76 15.12 6.04
C VAL A 249 -34.49 14.75 4.75
N VAL A 250 -34.06 15.33 3.64
CA VAL A 250 -34.37 14.91 2.28
C VAL A 250 -33.11 14.30 1.69
N SER A 251 -33.08 13.00 1.42
CA SER A 251 -31.85 12.32 1.03
C SER A 251 -32.06 11.21 0.00
N THR A 252 -31.04 10.98 -0.81
CA THR A 252 -30.89 9.81 -1.67
C THR A 252 -30.42 8.57 -0.91
N TYR A 253 -30.23 8.65 0.40
CA TYR A 253 -29.79 7.54 1.23
C TYR A 253 -30.70 6.31 1.06
N ASP A 254 -30.13 5.13 0.91
CA ASP A 254 -30.83 3.92 0.43
C ASP A 254 -31.49 3.07 1.54
N ASP A 255 -31.72 3.63 2.72
CA ASP A 255 -32.48 2.97 3.77
C ASP A 255 -33.88 3.60 3.90
N ASN A 256 -34.88 2.94 3.32
CA ASN A 256 -36.26 3.41 3.37
C ASN A 256 -36.86 3.46 4.79
N SER A 257 -36.18 2.86 5.77
CA SER A 257 -36.65 2.78 7.17
C SER A 257 -36.02 3.84 8.08
N LEU A 258 -35.19 4.74 7.55
CA LEU A 258 -34.49 5.74 8.38
C LEU A 258 -35.51 6.77 8.92
N PRO A 259 -35.80 6.79 10.25
CA PRO A 259 -36.74 7.73 10.82
C PRO A 259 -36.30 9.18 10.61
N GLY A 260 -37.27 10.07 10.35
CA GLY A 260 -36.98 11.49 10.15
C GLY A 260 -36.43 11.86 8.77
N MET A 261 -36.41 10.92 7.83
CA MET A 261 -35.90 11.12 6.47
C MET A 261 -37.02 10.87 5.42
N VAL A 262 -37.01 11.67 4.36
CA VAL A 262 -37.73 11.43 3.12
C VAL A 262 -36.74 11.00 2.06
N LYS A 263 -36.85 9.75 1.59
CA LYS A 263 -36.05 9.21 0.50
C LYS A 263 -36.47 9.83 -0.83
N ILE A 264 -35.47 10.19 -1.61
CA ILE A 264 -35.64 10.77 -2.95
C ILE A 264 -34.72 10.10 -3.97
N GLU A 265 -35.03 10.29 -5.23
CA GLU A 265 -34.10 10.07 -6.33
C GLU A 265 -33.30 11.35 -6.60
N ARG A 266 -32.13 11.20 -7.22
CA ARG A 266 -31.22 12.32 -7.52
C ARG A 266 -31.68 13.09 -8.78
N THR A 267 -32.87 13.67 -8.69
CA THR A 267 -33.45 14.56 -9.71
C THR A 267 -34.03 15.81 -9.05
N VAL A 268 -34.05 16.93 -9.77
CA VAL A 268 -34.63 18.19 -9.26
C VAL A 268 -36.07 18.03 -8.81
N ASP A 269 -36.88 17.28 -9.56
CA ASP A 269 -38.29 17.09 -9.25
C ASP A 269 -38.51 16.19 -8.04
N SER A 270 -37.67 15.17 -7.86
CA SER A 270 -37.73 14.31 -6.69
C SER A 270 -37.29 15.05 -5.42
N VAL A 271 -36.24 15.88 -5.49
CA VAL A 271 -35.81 16.76 -4.39
C VAL A 271 -36.92 17.77 -4.06
N TYR A 272 -37.55 18.39 -5.08
CA TYR A 272 -38.66 19.33 -4.91
C TYR A 272 -39.84 18.69 -4.17
N ASN A 273 -40.28 17.51 -4.58
CA ASN A 273 -41.35 16.76 -3.95
C ASN A 273 -41.00 16.28 -2.53
N GLY A 274 -39.73 15.90 -2.32
CA GLY A 274 -39.19 15.57 -1.01
C GLY A 274 -39.26 16.72 -0.01
N ILE A 275 -38.86 17.93 -0.44
CA ILE A 275 -38.98 19.15 0.36
C ILE A 275 -40.45 19.41 0.73
N ALA A 276 -41.39 19.35 -0.22
CA ALA A 276 -42.80 19.54 0.02
C ALA A 276 -43.37 18.52 1.04
N THR A 277 -42.92 17.25 0.94
CA THR A 277 -43.29 16.20 1.87
C THR A 277 -42.79 16.49 3.28
N VAL A 278 -41.54 16.91 3.43
CA VAL A 278 -40.94 17.28 4.74
C VAL A 278 -41.67 18.49 5.33
N MET A 279 -41.97 19.51 4.53
CA MET A 279 -42.69 20.71 5.00
C MET A 279 -44.06 20.33 5.58
N ASN A 280 -44.79 19.44 4.92
CA ASN A 280 -46.12 18.99 5.36
C ASN A 280 -46.06 18.11 6.64
N LYS A 281 -44.96 17.42 6.90
CA LYS A 281 -44.80 16.49 8.03
C LYS A 281 -43.68 16.93 8.97
N TRP A 282 -43.29 18.18 8.94
CA TRP A 282 -42.06 18.70 9.58
C TRP A 282 -41.97 18.35 11.05
N GLU A 283 -43.03 18.56 11.84
CA GLU A 283 -43.05 18.33 13.30
C GLU A 283 -42.87 16.83 13.63
N ILE A 284 -43.41 15.92 12.85
CA ILE A 284 -43.27 14.48 13.04
C ILE A 284 -41.85 14.07 12.70
N LEU A 285 -41.39 14.42 11.48
CA LEU A 285 -40.09 13.99 10.97
C LEU A 285 -38.91 14.55 11.78
N ARG A 286 -39.00 15.79 12.31
CA ARG A 286 -37.94 16.34 13.17
C ARG A 286 -37.79 15.59 14.50
N LYS A 287 -38.92 15.13 15.09
CA LYS A 287 -38.89 14.32 16.32
C LYS A 287 -38.27 12.94 16.06
N GLU A 288 -38.64 12.32 14.96
CA GLU A 288 -38.08 11.05 14.51
C GLU A 288 -36.57 11.18 14.23
N ALA A 289 -36.13 12.23 13.52
CA ALA A 289 -34.74 12.53 13.25
C ALA A 289 -33.92 12.66 14.54
N LEU A 290 -34.41 13.46 15.50
CA LEU A 290 -33.75 13.65 16.78
C LEU A 290 -33.65 12.34 17.58
N ALA A 291 -34.73 11.55 17.61
CA ALA A 291 -34.74 10.27 18.32
C ALA A 291 -33.74 9.28 17.69
N TYR A 292 -33.70 9.25 16.35
CA TYR A 292 -32.75 8.41 15.61
C TYR A 292 -31.27 8.81 15.89
N ALA A 293 -30.97 10.11 15.82
CA ALA A 293 -29.61 10.61 16.10
C ALA A 293 -29.15 10.26 17.52
N ARG A 294 -30.01 10.42 18.52
CA ARG A 294 -29.72 10.04 19.91
C ARG A 294 -29.43 8.54 20.09
N GLY A 295 -30.12 7.67 19.33
CA GLY A 295 -29.82 6.24 19.28
C GLY A 295 -28.51 5.89 18.59
N ASN A 296 -27.92 6.83 17.87
CA ASN A 296 -26.62 6.72 17.20
C ASN A 296 -25.56 7.64 17.82
N ASP A 297 -25.68 7.96 19.12
CA ASP A 297 -24.59 8.63 19.86
C ASP A 297 -23.32 7.80 19.85
N TRP A 298 -22.15 8.47 19.82
CA TRP A 298 -20.86 7.78 19.81
C TRP A 298 -20.67 6.80 20.94
N ASN A 299 -21.25 7.06 22.12
CA ASN A 299 -21.17 6.12 23.24
C ASN A 299 -21.79 4.76 22.87
N HIS A 300 -22.93 4.74 22.20
CA HIS A 300 -23.57 3.49 21.74
C HIS A 300 -22.78 2.79 20.62
N VAL A 301 -22.17 3.56 19.72
CA VAL A 301 -21.32 3.00 18.65
C VAL A 301 -20.05 2.38 19.24
N VAL A 302 -19.46 3.05 20.22
CA VAL A 302 -18.23 2.56 20.86
C VAL A 302 -18.49 1.35 21.77
N ASP A 303 -19.69 1.19 22.33
CA ASP A 303 -20.08 -0.06 23.00
C ASP A 303 -20.04 -1.27 22.03
N ASP A 304 -20.48 -1.08 20.79
CA ASP A 304 -20.38 -2.11 19.74
C ASP A 304 -18.92 -2.43 19.42
N LEU A 305 -18.08 -1.40 19.31
CA LEU A 305 -16.65 -1.53 19.05
C LEU A 305 -15.91 -2.26 20.20
N VAL A 306 -16.20 -1.90 21.45
CA VAL A 306 -15.60 -2.53 22.65
C VAL A 306 -15.97 -4.00 22.75
N ARG A 307 -17.21 -4.38 22.37
CA ARG A 307 -17.59 -5.81 22.32
C ARG A 307 -16.70 -6.62 21.36
N GLU A 308 -16.34 -6.04 20.22
CA GLU A 308 -15.43 -6.71 19.28
C GLU A 308 -13.99 -6.73 19.81
N TYR A 309 -13.52 -5.66 20.44
CA TYR A 309 -12.19 -5.64 21.06
C TYR A 309 -12.05 -6.69 22.17
N ARG A 310 -13.09 -6.89 23.00
CA ARG A 310 -13.08 -7.92 24.07
C ARG A 310 -12.98 -9.34 23.49
N LYS A 311 -13.61 -9.62 22.36
CA LYS A 311 -13.49 -10.94 21.70
C LYS A 311 -12.05 -11.21 21.25
N ILE A 312 -11.33 -10.19 20.79
CA ILE A 312 -9.92 -10.30 20.40
C ILE A 312 -9.06 -10.58 21.63
N ASP A 313 -9.29 -9.88 22.72
CA ASP A 313 -8.56 -10.03 23.97
C ASP A 313 -8.82 -11.39 24.62
N GLU A 314 -10.07 -11.85 24.69
CA GLU A 314 -10.45 -13.19 25.14
C GLU A 314 -9.82 -14.31 24.31
N TYR A 315 -9.77 -14.16 22.98
CA TYR A 315 -9.14 -15.12 22.10
C TYR A 315 -7.62 -15.20 22.34
N ARG A 316 -6.97 -14.06 22.55
CA ARG A 316 -5.54 -13.99 22.91
C ARG A 316 -5.27 -14.68 24.25
N MET A 317 -6.04 -14.37 25.29
CA MET A 317 -5.90 -14.98 26.62
C MET A 317 -6.20 -16.49 26.61
N THR A 318 -7.19 -16.93 25.83
CA THR A 318 -7.55 -18.35 25.74
C THR A 318 -6.44 -19.16 25.07
N ASN A 319 -5.77 -18.60 24.06
CA ASN A 319 -4.63 -19.25 23.43
C ASN A 319 -3.40 -19.29 24.36
N GLU A 320 -3.13 -18.27 25.13
CA GLU A 320 -2.05 -18.27 26.14
C GLU A 320 -2.31 -19.30 27.26
N LEU A 321 -3.55 -19.51 27.65
CA LEU A 321 -3.93 -20.50 28.70
C LEU A 321 -3.95 -21.94 28.16
N ASN A 322 -4.33 -22.16 26.90
CA ASN A 322 -4.32 -23.50 26.29
C ASN A 322 -2.91 -24.02 26.03
N GLU A 323 -1.93 -23.15 25.79
CA GLU A 323 -0.51 -23.55 25.70
C GLU A 323 0.04 -24.10 27.02
N ILE A 324 -0.56 -23.77 28.16
CA ILE A 324 -0.10 -24.18 29.49
C ILE A 324 -0.73 -25.52 29.93
N TYR A 325 -1.89 -25.93 29.44
CA TYR A 325 -2.67 -27.01 30.07
C TYR A 325 -2.59 -28.38 29.43
N ASP A 326 -2.07 -28.60 28.23
CA ASP A 326 -2.22 -29.88 27.53
C ASP A 326 -0.94 -30.61 27.11
N SER A 327 0.21 -30.31 27.71
CA SER A 327 1.49 -30.93 27.35
C SER A 327 1.82 -32.25 28.07
N THR A 328 0.95 -32.81 28.91
CA THR A 328 1.32 -34.03 29.68
C THR A 328 0.22 -35.06 29.80
N LYS A 329 0.39 -36.20 29.15
CA LYS A 329 -0.16 -37.55 29.46
C LYS A 329 -1.08 -38.22 28.44
N ARG A 330 -0.62 -38.60 27.24
CA ARG A 330 -1.16 -39.82 26.56
C ARG A 330 -0.34 -40.33 25.36
N VAL A 331 0.74 -39.68 25.03
CA VAL A 331 1.46 -39.86 23.73
C VAL A 331 2.49 -41.01 23.77
N ASP A 332 2.94 -41.45 24.93
CA ASP A 332 4.13 -42.32 25.05
C ASP A 332 4.00 -43.74 24.47
N LYS A 333 2.80 -44.28 24.32
CA LYS A 333 2.64 -45.64 23.82
C LYS A 333 2.45 -45.79 22.30
N GLN A 334 1.87 -44.78 21.63
CA GLN A 334 1.64 -44.83 20.17
C GLN A 334 2.83 -44.28 19.37
N MET A 335 3.70 -43.51 20.00
CA MET A 335 4.84 -42.87 19.36
C MET A 335 6.16 -43.66 19.43
N GLN A 336 6.12 -44.86 19.96
CA GLN A 336 7.34 -45.68 20.11
C GLN A 336 7.91 -46.04 18.72
N GLY A 337 9.09 -45.48 18.37
CA GLY A 337 9.76 -45.73 17.11
C GLY A 337 9.34 -44.84 15.93
N VAL A 338 8.45 -43.87 16.15
CA VAL A 338 8.08 -42.87 15.11
C VAL A 338 9.13 -41.76 15.04
N LYS A 339 9.60 -41.48 13.84
CA LYS A 339 10.49 -40.37 13.53
C LYS A 339 9.77 -39.42 12.59
N ILE A 340 9.64 -38.16 13.00
CA ILE A 340 9.10 -37.07 12.17
C ILE A 340 10.27 -36.20 11.73
N GLU A 341 10.36 -35.94 10.43
CA GLU A 341 11.38 -35.06 9.85
C GLU A 341 10.70 -33.88 9.14
N ILE A 342 11.21 -32.69 9.41
CA ILE A 342 10.73 -31.41 8.82
C ILE A 342 11.92 -30.65 8.27
N ASN A 343 11.78 -30.13 7.05
CA ASN A 343 12.70 -29.18 6.46
C ASN A 343 11.94 -28.21 5.53
N TYR A 344 12.65 -27.20 5.03
CA TYR A 344 12.07 -26.12 4.22
C TYR A 344 12.91 -25.87 2.95
N THR A 345 13.40 -26.95 2.33
CA THR A 345 14.32 -26.84 1.17
C THR A 345 13.60 -26.68 -0.16
N ASP A 346 12.31 -27.04 -0.24
CA ASP A 346 11.46 -26.86 -1.42
C ASP A 346 9.99 -26.64 -1.00
N GLY A 347 9.75 -25.60 -0.17
CA GLY A 347 8.55 -25.43 0.62
C GLY A 347 8.63 -26.23 1.94
N ALA A 348 7.57 -26.16 2.76
CA ALA A 348 7.55 -26.95 4.00
C ALA A 348 7.36 -28.45 3.69
N TYR A 349 8.28 -29.26 4.15
CA TYR A 349 8.31 -30.71 3.96
C TYR A 349 8.10 -31.42 5.31
N LEU A 350 7.31 -32.48 5.28
CA LEU A 350 7.03 -33.37 6.42
C LEU A 350 7.15 -34.80 5.96
N SER A 351 7.92 -35.63 6.68
CA SER A 351 7.91 -37.06 6.52
C SER A 351 7.77 -37.76 7.88
N ILE A 352 7.09 -38.91 7.88
CA ILE A 352 6.87 -39.70 9.07
C ILE A 352 7.34 -41.14 8.78
N THR A 353 8.30 -41.63 9.58
CA THR A 353 8.88 -42.96 9.41
C THR A 353 8.87 -43.72 10.71
N GLY A 354 8.91 -45.04 10.67
CA GLY A 354 8.88 -45.90 11.85
C GLY A 354 7.50 -46.08 12.49
N GLY A 355 7.39 -46.81 13.58
CA GLY A 355 6.11 -47.09 14.23
C GLY A 355 5.24 -48.10 13.47
N ASN A 356 3.93 -48.11 13.72
CA ASN A 356 2.98 -49.01 13.07
C ASN A 356 2.63 -48.52 11.66
N VAL A 357 2.78 -49.38 10.64
CA VAL A 357 2.56 -49.06 9.23
C VAL A 357 1.12 -48.70 8.87
N ASP A 358 0.14 -49.12 9.68
CA ASP A 358 -1.28 -48.84 9.47
C ASP A 358 -1.74 -47.55 10.13
N THR A 359 -0.86 -46.88 10.90
CA THR A 359 -1.21 -45.60 11.54
C THR A 359 -1.42 -44.54 10.50
N ARG A 360 -2.54 -43.81 10.61
CA ARG A 360 -2.86 -42.66 9.80
C ARG A 360 -2.64 -41.37 10.59
N TYR A 361 -1.96 -40.44 9.97
CA TYR A 361 -1.68 -39.10 10.50
C TYR A 361 -2.44 -38.09 9.71
N SER A 362 -3.15 -37.17 10.36
CA SER A 362 -3.59 -35.94 9.72
C SER A 362 -2.56 -34.85 9.96
N PHE A 363 -2.31 -34.04 8.97
CA PHE A 363 -1.35 -32.92 9.06
C PHE A 363 -1.94 -31.64 8.47
N ASP A 364 -1.41 -30.51 8.95
CA ASP A 364 -1.74 -29.19 8.45
C ASP A 364 -0.49 -28.32 8.40
N PHE A 365 -0.20 -27.74 7.24
CA PHE A 365 0.78 -26.66 7.04
C PHE A 365 0.04 -25.35 7.14
N ILE A 366 0.31 -24.58 8.17
CA ILE A 366 -0.39 -23.35 8.52
C ILE A 366 0.58 -22.17 8.34
N ASP A 367 0.08 -21.05 7.87
CA ASP A 367 0.76 -19.77 8.02
C ASP A 367 0.49 -19.27 9.44
N ASP A 368 1.50 -19.30 10.31
CA ASP A 368 1.36 -18.94 11.74
C ASP A 368 1.05 -17.44 11.94
N ASP A 369 1.37 -16.59 10.95
CA ASP A 369 1.06 -15.15 11.01
C ASP A 369 -0.42 -14.86 10.74
N THR A 370 -1.11 -15.70 9.95
CA THR A 370 -2.53 -15.54 9.58
C THR A 370 -3.45 -16.62 10.14
N ASP A 371 -2.90 -17.70 10.67
CA ASP A 371 -3.58 -18.95 11.06
C ASP A 371 -4.34 -19.62 9.89
N ASP A 372 -3.99 -19.30 8.64
CA ASP A 372 -4.57 -19.91 7.45
C ASP A 372 -3.93 -21.26 7.17
N SER A 373 -4.75 -22.30 6.93
CA SER A 373 -4.27 -23.57 6.41
C SER A 373 -3.81 -23.39 4.95
N LEU A 374 -2.53 -23.60 4.72
CA LEU A 374 -1.92 -23.51 3.39
C LEU A 374 -2.06 -24.83 2.62
N TYR A 375 -1.99 -25.93 3.33
CA TYR A 375 -2.22 -27.26 2.79
C TYR A 375 -2.40 -28.27 3.91
N SER A 376 -3.46 -29.05 3.87
CA SER A 376 -3.72 -30.12 4.85
C SER A 376 -4.04 -31.44 4.15
N GLY A 377 -3.87 -32.55 4.89
CA GLY A 377 -4.13 -33.87 4.35
C GLY A 377 -3.95 -34.97 5.36
N THR A 378 -3.95 -36.20 4.87
CA THR A 378 -3.65 -37.40 5.65
C THR A 378 -2.53 -38.16 4.97
N MET A 379 -1.69 -38.82 5.78
CA MET A 379 -0.59 -39.67 5.33
C MET A 379 -0.45 -40.88 6.23
N LYS A 380 0.22 -41.91 5.75
CA LYS A 380 0.57 -43.10 6.53
C LYS A 380 2.04 -43.04 6.96
N THR A 381 2.42 -43.93 7.83
CA THR A 381 3.83 -44.21 8.14
C THR A 381 4.61 -44.49 6.84
N ASN A 382 5.83 -43.99 6.74
CA ASN A 382 6.74 -44.07 5.59
C ASN A 382 6.25 -43.25 4.36
N GLU A 383 5.35 -42.33 4.55
CA GLU A 383 4.95 -41.33 3.54
C GLU A 383 5.50 -39.95 3.89
N TRP A 384 5.43 -39.06 2.91
CA TRP A 384 5.82 -37.66 3.05
C TRP A 384 4.81 -36.73 2.36
N SER A 385 4.81 -35.50 2.78
CA SER A 385 4.01 -34.44 2.15
C SER A 385 4.77 -33.13 2.13
N LYS A 386 4.40 -32.21 1.24
CA LYS A 386 4.96 -30.86 1.22
C LYS A 386 3.96 -29.81 0.78
N CYS A 387 4.11 -28.63 1.36
CA CYS A 387 3.45 -27.42 0.87
C CYS A 387 4.21 -26.85 -0.34
N LEU A 388 3.48 -26.44 -1.39
CA LEU A 388 4.08 -25.92 -2.63
C LEU A 388 4.61 -24.49 -2.53
N ILE A 389 4.30 -23.78 -1.43
CA ILE A 389 4.77 -22.40 -1.25
C ILE A 389 6.27 -22.43 -0.91
N LYS A 390 7.08 -21.81 -1.79
CA LYS A 390 8.56 -21.82 -1.73
C LYS A 390 9.15 -20.50 -1.27
N ARG A 391 8.36 -19.44 -1.22
CA ARG A 391 8.71 -18.17 -0.56
C ARG A 391 8.69 -18.34 0.95
N TYR A 392 9.30 -17.43 1.68
CA TYR A 392 9.20 -17.41 3.13
C TYR A 392 7.74 -17.28 3.58
N VAL A 393 7.38 -18.15 4.51
CA VAL A 393 6.14 -18.12 5.30
C VAL A 393 6.55 -18.50 6.72
N GLN A 394 5.94 -17.91 7.73
CA GLN A 394 6.09 -18.35 9.11
C GLN A 394 5.28 -19.63 9.32
N TYR A 395 5.84 -20.77 8.88
CA TYR A 395 5.15 -22.04 8.95
C TYR A 395 4.91 -22.51 10.38
N ARG A 396 3.71 -23.04 10.61
CA ARG A 396 3.37 -23.89 11.74
C ARG A 396 2.86 -25.23 11.20
N ILE A 397 3.46 -26.33 11.62
CA ILE A 397 3.10 -27.66 11.17
C ILE A 397 2.48 -28.42 12.32
N LYS A 398 1.23 -28.84 12.16
CA LYS A 398 0.49 -29.67 13.10
C LYS A 398 0.38 -31.09 12.55
N VAL A 399 0.55 -32.09 13.39
CA VAL A 399 0.34 -33.52 13.08
C VAL A 399 -0.50 -34.14 14.17
N ASN A 400 -1.54 -34.88 13.80
CA ASN A 400 -2.40 -35.57 14.73
C ASN A 400 -2.49 -37.06 14.37
N VAL A 401 -2.72 -37.90 15.39
CA VAL A 401 -3.11 -39.31 15.29
C VAL A 401 -4.43 -39.47 16.01
N ASP A 402 -5.45 -40.01 15.36
CA ASP A 402 -6.78 -40.25 15.96
C ASP A 402 -7.30 -39.00 16.72
N SER A 403 -7.20 -37.84 16.13
CA SER A 403 -7.56 -36.53 16.71
C SER A 403 -6.68 -36.07 17.88
N THR A 404 -5.61 -36.79 18.23
CA THR A 404 -4.66 -36.35 19.24
C THR A 404 -3.48 -35.64 18.60
N LEU A 405 -3.20 -34.42 19.01
CA LEU A 405 -2.07 -33.62 18.53
C LEU A 405 -0.76 -34.26 19.03
N ILE A 406 0.11 -34.67 18.10
CA ILE A 406 1.42 -35.26 18.39
C ILE A 406 2.60 -34.38 18.04
N LEU A 407 2.36 -33.38 17.18
CA LEU A 407 3.35 -32.35 16.82
C LEU A 407 2.64 -31.02 16.56
N ASP A 408 3.17 -29.99 17.14
CA ASP A 408 2.85 -28.58 16.83
C ASP A 408 4.17 -27.81 16.78
N GLN A 409 4.69 -27.59 15.58
CA GLN A 409 6.02 -27.02 15.38
C GLN A 409 5.95 -25.79 14.52
N LYS A 410 6.43 -24.66 15.06
CA LYS A 410 6.63 -23.42 14.33
C LYS A 410 8.01 -23.39 13.67
N LEU A 411 8.09 -22.77 12.51
CA LEU A 411 9.36 -22.52 11.83
C LEU A 411 10.27 -21.68 12.74
N ASN A 412 11.44 -22.21 13.05
CA ASN A 412 12.48 -21.50 13.75
C ASN A 412 13.81 -21.66 13.02
N LEU A 413 14.29 -20.57 12.44
CA LEU A 413 15.52 -20.52 11.66
C LEU A 413 16.76 -20.16 12.50
N LYS A 414 16.61 -19.81 13.77
CA LYS A 414 17.72 -19.40 14.63
C LYS A 414 18.81 -20.46 14.67
N ASN A 415 20.04 -20.09 14.34
CA ASN A 415 21.22 -20.95 14.26
C ASN A 415 21.11 -22.10 13.22
N LYS A 416 20.15 -22.04 12.28
CA LYS A 416 20.01 -23.03 11.19
C LYS A 416 20.82 -22.60 9.98
N GLU A 417 21.34 -23.60 9.23
CA GLU A 417 21.97 -23.36 7.91
C GLU A 417 20.89 -23.10 6.87
N VAL A 418 20.90 -21.93 6.28
CA VAL A 418 19.92 -21.46 5.28
C VAL A 418 20.65 -21.07 4.01
N LEU A 419 20.17 -21.54 2.88
CA LEU A 419 20.63 -21.07 1.57
C LEU A 419 19.66 -20.02 1.03
N ILE A 420 20.19 -18.89 0.59
CA ILE A 420 19.47 -17.90 -0.21
C ILE A 420 20.18 -17.79 -1.55
N CYS A 421 19.51 -18.20 -2.62
CA CYS A 421 20.04 -18.16 -3.97
C CYS A 421 19.46 -16.98 -4.74
N LEU A 422 20.32 -16.09 -5.21
CA LEU A 422 19.96 -15.03 -6.16
C LEU A 422 19.94 -15.66 -7.55
N ASP A 423 18.78 -16.13 -8.00
CA ASP A 423 18.58 -16.94 -9.22
C ASP A 423 18.71 -16.10 -10.49
N THR A 424 19.86 -15.49 -10.65
CA THR A 424 20.18 -14.66 -11.83
C THR A 424 21.69 -14.55 -12.04
N LYS A 425 22.08 -14.32 -13.30
CA LYS A 425 23.44 -13.87 -13.67
C LYS A 425 23.54 -12.35 -13.83
N SER A 426 22.41 -11.66 -13.80
CA SER A 426 22.32 -10.21 -13.99
C SER A 426 22.96 -9.46 -12.81
N LEU A 427 23.86 -8.54 -13.12
CA LEU A 427 24.49 -7.67 -12.14
C LEU A 427 23.44 -6.79 -11.40
N GLY A 428 22.51 -6.21 -12.14
CA GLY A 428 21.50 -5.31 -11.59
C GLY A 428 20.57 -5.99 -10.61
N ASP A 429 20.07 -7.19 -10.97
CA ASP A 429 19.19 -7.98 -10.12
C ASP A 429 19.89 -8.39 -8.83
N CYS A 430 21.15 -8.87 -8.93
CA CYS A 430 21.94 -9.22 -7.75
C CYS A 430 22.14 -8.04 -6.81
N ILE A 431 22.48 -6.85 -7.33
CA ILE A 431 22.65 -5.64 -6.53
C ILE A 431 21.33 -5.25 -5.84
N ALA A 432 20.21 -5.36 -6.56
CA ALA A 432 18.89 -5.03 -6.04
C ALA A 432 18.43 -5.99 -4.94
N TRP A 433 18.69 -7.28 -5.08
CA TRP A 433 18.15 -8.33 -4.19
C TRP A 433 19.03 -8.58 -2.96
N PHE A 434 20.33 -8.43 -3.11
CA PHE A 434 21.31 -8.80 -2.09
C PHE A 434 21.09 -8.16 -0.70
N PRO A 435 20.70 -6.88 -0.55
CA PRO A 435 20.48 -6.28 0.78
C PRO A 435 19.53 -7.09 1.67
N TYR A 436 18.54 -7.75 1.06
CA TYR A 436 17.53 -8.50 1.82
C TYR A 436 18.03 -9.86 2.30
N VAL A 437 19.13 -10.37 1.75
CA VAL A 437 19.83 -11.54 2.26
C VAL A 437 20.36 -11.26 3.67
N GLU A 438 20.99 -10.12 3.85
CA GLU A 438 21.51 -9.68 5.16
C GLU A 438 20.37 -9.31 6.13
N GLU A 439 19.30 -8.65 5.64
CA GLU A 439 18.14 -8.34 6.48
C GLU A 439 17.43 -9.63 6.94
N PHE A 440 17.37 -10.67 6.09
CA PHE A 440 16.87 -11.98 6.46
C PHE A 440 17.72 -12.63 7.56
N ARG A 441 19.07 -12.64 7.38
CA ARG A 441 19.99 -13.16 8.39
C ARG A 441 19.79 -12.50 9.74
N LYS A 442 19.72 -11.15 9.75
CA LYS A 442 19.50 -10.39 10.98
C LYS A 442 18.15 -10.68 11.63
N LYS A 443 17.09 -10.74 10.83
CA LYS A 443 15.74 -11.01 11.32
C LYS A 443 15.64 -12.36 12.02
N HIS A 444 16.25 -13.41 11.43
CA HIS A 444 16.06 -14.79 11.87
C HIS A 444 17.21 -15.34 12.71
N GLY A 445 18.36 -14.67 12.80
CA GLY A 445 19.54 -15.15 13.53
C GLY A 445 20.06 -16.48 12.98
N CYS A 446 19.92 -16.73 11.67
CA CYS A 446 20.36 -17.94 11.00
C CYS A 446 21.74 -17.79 10.36
N ASN A 447 22.38 -18.92 10.03
CA ASN A 447 23.65 -18.98 9.30
C ASN A 447 23.30 -18.98 7.79
N VAL A 448 23.47 -17.86 7.11
CA VAL A 448 23.09 -17.75 5.70
C VAL A 448 24.27 -17.99 4.77
N THR A 449 24.06 -18.87 3.79
CA THR A 449 24.90 -18.98 2.59
C THR A 449 24.19 -18.30 1.43
N CYS A 450 24.79 -17.28 0.85
CA CYS A 450 24.27 -16.58 -0.34
C CYS A 450 24.88 -17.18 -1.61
N ALA A 451 24.05 -17.78 -2.45
CA ALA A 451 24.49 -18.26 -3.76
C ALA A 451 24.34 -17.16 -4.82
N THR A 452 25.45 -16.73 -5.40
CA THR A 452 25.49 -15.67 -6.43
C THR A 452 26.75 -15.73 -7.27
N ASN A 453 26.69 -15.27 -8.52
CA ASN A 453 27.88 -15.09 -9.37
C ASN A 453 28.69 -13.82 -9.01
N TRP A 454 28.16 -12.96 -8.15
CA TRP A 454 28.73 -11.64 -7.85
C TRP A 454 29.23 -11.53 -6.41
N SER A 455 29.66 -12.65 -5.82
CA SER A 455 30.16 -12.68 -4.42
C SER A 455 31.28 -11.67 -4.16
N SER A 456 32.17 -11.43 -5.13
CA SER A 456 33.28 -10.47 -5.03
C SER A 456 32.85 -9.02 -4.79
N LEU A 457 31.60 -8.68 -5.06
CA LEU A 457 31.04 -7.36 -4.77
C LEU A 457 30.68 -7.17 -3.30
N PHE A 458 30.47 -8.27 -2.55
CA PHE A 458 29.84 -8.23 -1.22
C PHE A 458 30.69 -8.85 -0.12
N GLN A 459 31.38 -9.96 -0.38
CA GLN A 459 31.92 -10.87 0.63
C GLN A 459 32.82 -10.18 1.67
N ASP A 460 33.65 -9.22 1.27
CA ASP A 460 34.58 -8.55 2.19
C ASP A 460 33.86 -7.56 3.13
N ASN A 461 32.66 -7.10 2.76
CA ASN A 461 31.86 -6.16 3.54
C ASN A 461 30.74 -6.83 4.35
N TYR A 462 30.53 -8.15 4.18
CA TYR A 462 29.51 -8.94 4.87
C TYR A 462 30.10 -10.23 5.45
N PRO A 463 30.98 -10.12 6.47
CA PRO A 463 31.73 -11.27 7.00
C PRO A 463 30.85 -12.34 7.67
N ASP A 464 29.64 -11.98 8.09
CA ASP A 464 28.70 -12.91 8.71
C ASP A 464 27.92 -13.78 7.70
N LEU A 465 28.07 -13.51 6.39
CA LEU A 465 27.48 -14.30 5.31
C LEU A 465 28.53 -15.22 4.70
N LYS A 466 28.12 -16.45 4.42
CA LYS A 466 28.88 -17.35 3.54
C LYS A 466 28.46 -17.13 2.10
N PHE A 467 29.37 -17.33 1.15
CA PHE A 467 29.12 -17.16 -0.28
C PHE A 467 29.48 -18.42 -1.08
N CYS A 468 28.67 -18.71 -2.10
CA CYS A 468 28.97 -19.75 -3.08
C CYS A 468 28.44 -19.37 -4.47
N GLY A 469 28.83 -20.14 -5.50
CA GLY A 469 28.29 -20.00 -6.85
C GLY A 469 26.86 -20.53 -6.97
N LEU A 470 26.23 -20.28 -8.15
CA LEU A 470 24.87 -20.78 -8.42
C LEU A 470 24.79 -22.31 -8.52
N GLN A 471 25.92 -23.02 -8.71
CA GLN A 471 26.02 -24.48 -8.56
C GLN A 471 26.47 -24.78 -7.13
N TRP A 472 25.51 -24.94 -6.25
CA TRP A 472 25.73 -25.18 -4.81
C TRP A 472 25.40 -26.62 -4.44
N SER A 473 26.03 -27.11 -3.35
CA SER A 473 25.73 -28.39 -2.70
C SER A 473 25.85 -28.22 -1.21
N GLY A 474 25.15 -29.03 -0.45
CA GLY A 474 25.18 -29.01 1.01
C GLY A 474 23.82 -29.33 1.62
N ASN A 475 23.82 -29.56 2.93
CA ASN A 475 22.61 -29.81 3.70
C ASN A 475 22.15 -28.49 4.34
N PHE A 476 21.02 -27.98 3.85
CA PHE A 476 20.38 -26.80 4.39
C PHE A 476 19.06 -27.17 5.07
N TYR A 477 18.71 -26.46 6.11
CA TYR A 477 17.41 -26.59 6.77
C TYR A 477 16.30 -25.89 5.98
N ALA A 478 16.63 -24.75 5.34
CA ALA A 478 15.74 -24.01 4.46
C ALA A 478 16.50 -23.47 3.24
N ILE A 479 15.80 -23.38 2.12
CA ILE A 479 16.33 -22.83 0.86
C ILE A 479 15.31 -21.85 0.29
N TYR A 480 15.75 -20.63 -0.03
CA TYR A 480 14.94 -19.60 -0.65
C TYR A 480 15.58 -19.16 -1.96
N MET A 481 14.81 -19.24 -3.05
CA MET A 481 15.22 -18.78 -4.37
C MET A 481 14.64 -17.41 -4.61
N VAL A 482 15.49 -16.40 -4.79
CA VAL A 482 15.08 -15.03 -5.14
C VAL A 482 15.21 -14.86 -6.64
N GLY A 483 14.10 -14.57 -7.31
CA GLY A 483 14.02 -14.46 -8.77
C GLY A 483 12.73 -13.82 -9.25
N CYS A 484 12.66 -13.53 -10.55
CA CYS A 484 11.44 -13.02 -11.21
C CYS A 484 10.50 -14.19 -11.54
N TYR A 485 9.64 -14.55 -10.59
CA TYR A 485 8.70 -15.65 -10.75
C TYR A 485 7.28 -15.13 -11.00
N PRO A 486 6.54 -15.71 -11.97
CA PRO A 486 5.16 -15.30 -12.25
C PRO A 486 4.14 -15.97 -11.32
N ASP A 487 4.54 -17.01 -10.54
CA ASP A 487 3.66 -17.82 -9.73
C ASP A 487 3.61 -17.37 -8.25
N ASN A 488 2.43 -17.46 -7.64
CA ASN A 488 2.19 -17.07 -6.25
C ASN A 488 2.85 -18.00 -5.21
N HIS A 489 3.33 -19.18 -5.62
CA HIS A 489 4.03 -20.09 -4.71
C HIS A 489 5.44 -19.59 -4.39
N ARG A 490 6.05 -18.86 -5.31
CA ARG A 490 7.42 -18.33 -5.18
C ARG A 490 7.46 -16.85 -4.84
N SER A 491 6.45 -16.06 -5.24
CA SER A 491 6.38 -14.64 -4.96
C SER A 491 4.97 -14.19 -4.63
N LEU A 492 4.82 -13.24 -3.69
CA LEU A 492 3.52 -12.60 -3.39
C LEU A 492 3.09 -11.62 -4.47
N PHE A 493 4.03 -11.10 -5.23
CA PHE A 493 3.79 -10.09 -6.25
C PHE A 493 4.21 -10.58 -7.62
N ASN A 494 3.49 -10.16 -8.63
CA ASN A 494 4.01 -10.24 -9.99
C ASN A 494 5.24 -9.31 -10.09
N TYR A 495 6.36 -9.83 -10.55
CA TYR A 495 7.62 -9.10 -10.67
C TYR A 495 7.54 -7.85 -11.59
N LYS A 496 6.48 -7.74 -12.41
CA LYS A 496 6.21 -6.58 -13.27
C LYS A 496 5.58 -5.41 -12.51
N ASP A 497 4.92 -5.69 -11.40
CA ASP A 497 4.13 -4.69 -10.68
C ASP A 497 4.92 -3.99 -9.56
N VAL A 498 6.07 -4.55 -9.19
CA VAL A 498 6.87 -4.07 -8.06
C VAL A 498 8.32 -3.85 -8.46
N SER A 499 9.06 -3.10 -7.63
CA SER A 499 10.51 -2.96 -7.80
C SER A 499 11.24 -4.29 -7.55
N LEU A 500 12.43 -4.44 -8.13
CA LEU A 500 13.29 -5.60 -7.86
C LEU A 500 13.55 -5.77 -6.35
N GLN A 501 13.68 -4.68 -5.62
CA GLN A 501 13.88 -4.72 -4.18
C GLN A 501 12.61 -5.17 -3.43
N ARG A 502 11.43 -4.69 -3.81
CA ARG A 502 10.17 -5.14 -3.23
C ARG A 502 9.94 -6.63 -3.48
N LEU A 503 10.30 -7.11 -4.66
CA LEU A 503 10.21 -8.52 -5.01
C LEU A 503 11.05 -9.38 -4.05
N SER A 504 12.33 -9.07 -3.88
CA SER A 504 13.24 -9.80 -3.00
C SER A 504 12.75 -9.77 -1.54
N SER A 505 12.38 -8.59 -1.03
CA SER A 505 11.87 -8.46 0.34
C SER A 505 10.64 -9.33 0.59
N SER A 506 9.73 -9.42 -0.39
CA SER A 506 8.51 -10.23 -0.29
C SER A 506 8.77 -11.74 -0.33
N ILE A 507 9.71 -12.18 -1.18
CA ILE A 507 10.10 -13.59 -1.25
C ILE A 507 10.74 -14.04 0.07
N LEU A 508 11.53 -13.19 0.68
CA LEU A 508 12.24 -13.45 1.93
C LEU A 508 11.43 -13.09 3.19
N GLY A 509 10.22 -12.55 3.05
CA GLY A 509 9.38 -12.17 4.19
C GLY A 509 10.02 -11.14 5.10
N VAL A 510 10.81 -10.21 4.56
CA VAL A 510 11.44 -9.12 5.30
C VAL A 510 10.85 -7.76 4.92
N ASN A 511 10.94 -6.79 5.81
CA ASN A 511 10.37 -5.47 5.59
C ASN A 511 11.01 -4.79 4.38
N HIS A 512 10.16 -4.20 3.55
CA HIS A 512 10.62 -3.46 2.38
C HIS A 512 10.97 -2.01 2.74
N LYS A 513 12.18 -1.64 2.43
CA LYS A 513 12.66 -0.25 2.28
C LYS A 513 13.73 -0.27 1.20
N GLU A 514 13.94 0.81 0.48
CA GLU A 514 15.05 0.87 -0.48
C GLU A 514 16.39 0.83 0.26
N ILE A 515 17.21 -0.19 0.01
CA ILE A 515 18.50 -0.41 0.66
C ILE A 515 19.60 -0.50 -0.38
N LYS A 516 20.61 0.36 -0.26
CA LYS A 516 21.85 0.25 -1.04
C LYS A 516 22.76 -0.79 -0.40
N PRO A 517 23.22 -1.82 -1.12
CA PRO A 517 24.22 -2.74 -0.58
C PRO A 517 25.56 -2.02 -0.37
N ASN A 518 26.33 -2.49 0.58
CA ASN A 518 27.69 -2.01 0.77
C ASN A 518 28.64 -2.74 -0.18
N ILE A 519 28.94 -2.11 -1.32
CA ILE A 519 29.78 -2.68 -2.37
C ILE A 519 31.26 -2.59 -1.97
N VAL A 520 32.03 -3.64 -2.23
CA VAL A 520 33.47 -3.69 -2.05
C VAL A 520 34.15 -2.80 -3.09
N ILE A 521 34.88 -1.77 -2.65
CA ILE A 521 35.67 -0.86 -3.48
C ILE A 521 37.13 -1.09 -3.13
N LYS A 522 37.87 -1.85 -3.99
CA LYS A 522 39.27 -2.23 -3.72
C LYS A 522 40.28 -1.12 -4.01
N ASN A 523 39.94 -0.23 -4.93
CA ASN A 523 40.85 0.84 -5.32
C ASN A 523 40.07 2.14 -5.54
N THR A 524 40.50 3.20 -4.88
CA THR A 524 39.92 4.54 -4.99
C THR A 524 40.83 5.53 -5.72
N ALA A 525 42.01 5.11 -6.16
CA ALA A 525 42.95 5.98 -6.86
C ALA A 525 42.37 6.44 -8.19
N ARG A 526 42.39 7.76 -8.41
CA ARG A 526 41.85 8.38 -9.63
C ARG A 526 42.76 8.04 -10.84
N LYS A 527 42.18 7.47 -11.89
CA LYS A 527 42.87 7.09 -13.14
C LYS A 527 42.82 8.18 -14.23
N ILE A 528 41.81 9.04 -14.18
CA ILE A 528 41.57 10.13 -15.12
C ILE A 528 41.65 11.45 -14.32
N GLU A 529 42.62 12.31 -14.64
CA GLU A 529 42.89 13.53 -13.88
C GLU A 529 41.77 14.58 -14.05
N GLN A 530 41.29 14.77 -15.27
CA GLN A 530 40.21 15.72 -15.55
C GLN A 530 38.87 15.27 -14.96
N LYS A 531 37.94 16.21 -14.72
CA LYS A 531 36.57 15.88 -14.34
C LYS A 531 35.86 15.12 -15.44
N TYR A 532 35.16 14.06 -15.09
CA TYR A 532 34.54 13.21 -16.08
C TYR A 532 33.21 12.63 -15.60
N VAL A 533 32.39 12.24 -16.56
CA VAL A 533 31.10 11.59 -16.38
C VAL A 533 31.15 10.23 -17.04
N CYS A 534 30.87 9.18 -16.29
CA CYS A 534 30.74 7.84 -16.88
C CYS A 534 29.38 7.67 -17.56
N PHE A 535 29.36 6.97 -18.68
CA PHE A 535 28.10 6.59 -19.33
C PHE A 535 28.16 5.18 -19.91
N ALA A 536 26.96 4.56 -20.06
CA ALA A 536 26.79 3.26 -20.69
C ALA A 536 25.48 3.21 -21.48
N THR A 537 25.56 2.68 -22.71
CA THR A 537 24.49 2.77 -23.71
C THR A 537 23.78 1.46 -23.97
N GLN A 538 24.30 0.33 -23.48
CA GLN A 538 23.87 -1.01 -23.84
C GLN A 538 23.24 -1.81 -22.71
N SER A 539 22.37 -2.73 -23.08
CA SER A 539 21.67 -3.66 -22.19
C SER A 539 21.27 -4.92 -22.98
N THR A 540 20.51 -5.82 -22.36
CA THR A 540 20.14 -7.14 -22.88
C THR A 540 19.09 -7.12 -24.00
N ALA A 541 18.45 -5.99 -24.28
CA ALA A 541 17.45 -5.86 -25.34
C ALA A 541 17.40 -4.44 -25.89
N GLN A 542 17.09 -4.31 -27.19
CA GLN A 542 16.98 -3.02 -27.88
C GLN A 542 15.89 -2.11 -27.24
N ALA A 543 14.84 -2.68 -26.70
CA ALA A 543 13.79 -1.93 -26.00
C ALA A 543 14.29 -1.12 -24.80
N LYS A 544 15.40 -1.54 -24.18
CA LYS A 544 16.03 -0.85 -23.05
C LYS A 544 16.94 0.30 -23.49
N TYR A 545 17.36 0.32 -24.77
CA TYR A 545 18.28 1.33 -25.28
C TYR A 545 17.62 2.69 -25.35
N TRP A 546 18.41 3.72 -25.21
CA TRP A 546 18.01 5.05 -25.63
C TRP A 546 18.20 5.14 -27.15
N ASN A 547 17.09 4.90 -27.88
CA ASN A 547 17.08 4.74 -29.34
C ASN A 547 17.01 6.07 -30.13
N ASN A 548 17.16 7.22 -29.44
CA ASN A 548 17.30 8.51 -30.13
C ASN A 548 18.63 8.52 -30.90
N PRO A 549 18.59 8.77 -32.22
CA PRO A 549 19.79 8.59 -33.07
C PRO A 549 20.94 9.56 -32.75
N ALA A 550 20.63 10.76 -32.30
CA ALA A 550 21.61 11.79 -31.94
C ALA A 550 21.85 11.93 -30.42
N GLY A 551 20.92 11.42 -29.62
CA GLY A 551 20.81 11.71 -28.19
C GLY A 551 22.10 11.54 -27.39
N TRP A 552 22.78 10.39 -27.56
CA TRP A 552 24.04 10.14 -26.86
C TRP A 552 25.18 11.08 -27.30
N GLN A 553 25.34 11.31 -28.61
CA GLN A 553 26.42 12.18 -29.08
C GLN A 553 26.19 13.63 -28.66
N GLU A 554 24.96 14.15 -28.82
CA GLU A 554 24.62 15.51 -28.38
C GLU A 554 24.80 15.69 -26.87
N THR A 555 24.48 14.67 -26.07
CA THR A 555 24.74 14.67 -24.63
C THR A 555 26.26 14.70 -24.33
N CYS A 556 27.08 13.91 -25.05
CA CYS A 556 28.53 13.94 -24.92
C CYS A 556 29.13 15.30 -25.30
N ASP A 557 28.64 15.89 -26.40
CA ASP A 557 29.09 17.22 -26.85
C ASP A 557 28.71 18.31 -25.83
N TYR A 558 27.51 18.22 -25.26
CA TYR A 558 27.10 19.11 -24.16
C TYR A 558 28.03 18.99 -22.95
N LEU A 559 28.32 17.76 -22.46
CA LEU A 559 29.23 17.52 -21.35
C LEU A 559 30.61 18.15 -21.60
N ASN A 560 31.18 17.93 -22.80
CA ASN A 560 32.44 18.54 -23.19
C ASN A 560 32.37 20.08 -23.17
N SER A 561 31.26 20.67 -23.60
CA SER A 561 31.07 22.14 -23.61
C SER A 561 31.07 22.77 -22.21
N ILE A 562 30.72 21.99 -21.19
CA ILE A 562 30.73 22.45 -19.77
C ILE A 562 31.94 21.92 -18.99
N GLY A 563 32.95 21.39 -19.67
CA GLY A 563 34.22 20.96 -19.08
C GLY A 563 34.16 19.60 -18.35
N LEU A 564 33.16 18.77 -18.62
CA LEU A 564 33.04 17.40 -18.13
C LEU A 564 33.33 16.40 -19.23
N LYS A 565 34.37 15.56 -19.06
CA LYS A 565 34.76 14.61 -20.09
C LYS A 565 33.87 13.35 -20.06
N PRO A 566 33.17 13.00 -21.18
CA PRO A 566 32.43 11.76 -21.25
C PRO A 566 33.35 10.54 -21.30
N VAL A 567 33.07 9.51 -20.51
CA VAL A 567 33.81 8.25 -20.43
C VAL A 567 32.86 7.06 -20.61
N LEU A 568 33.00 6.31 -21.67
CA LEU A 568 32.22 5.12 -21.96
C LEU A 568 32.79 3.90 -21.22
N ILE A 569 31.97 3.19 -20.43
CA ILE A 569 32.43 2.13 -19.52
C ILE A 569 31.66 0.79 -19.63
N GLN A 570 31.04 0.47 -20.73
CA GLN A 570 30.30 -0.78 -20.92
C GLN A 570 31.20 -1.97 -21.33
N ALA A 571 30.66 -3.21 -21.20
CA ALA A 571 31.38 -4.42 -21.50
C ALA A 571 31.56 -4.66 -23.05
N GLU A 572 30.50 -4.38 -23.82
CA GLU A 572 30.58 -4.50 -25.27
C GLU A 572 31.33 -3.31 -25.88
N LYS A 573 32.24 -3.58 -26.83
CA LYS A 573 32.97 -2.53 -27.54
C LYS A 573 32.01 -1.68 -28.38
N GLU A 574 32.27 -0.38 -28.39
CA GLU A 574 31.46 0.61 -29.10
C GLU A 574 32.35 1.80 -29.51
N ASP A 575 32.48 2.05 -30.82
CA ASP A 575 33.39 3.06 -31.34
C ASP A 575 32.71 4.22 -32.08
N ARG A 576 31.38 4.30 -32.05
CA ARG A 576 30.62 5.31 -32.82
C ARG A 576 30.65 6.73 -32.24
N PHE A 577 31.17 6.95 -31.02
CA PHE A 577 31.13 8.25 -30.38
C PHE A 577 32.43 9.04 -30.55
N ASN A 578 32.28 10.34 -30.80
CA ASN A 578 33.40 11.26 -30.95
C ASN A 578 33.64 12.05 -29.65
N ASN A 579 34.87 12.55 -29.47
CA ASN A 579 35.27 13.41 -28.35
C ASN A 579 35.02 12.81 -26.97
N ILE A 580 35.13 11.52 -26.78
CA ILE A 580 34.98 10.81 -25.53
C ILE A 580 36.30 10.11 -25.13
N ILE A 581 36.39 9.67 -23.88
CA ILE A 581 37.33 8.62 -23.47
C ILE A 581 36.60 7.28 -23.62
N ASN A 582 37.01 6.46 -24.59
CA ASN A 582 36.40 5.18 -24.82
C ASN A 582 37.15 4.10 -24.03
N LEU A 583 36.47 3.61 -22.98
CA LEU A 583 36.91 2.49 -22.16
C LEU A 583 35.92 1.33 -22.23
N SER A 584 35.19 1.17 -23.35
CA SER A 584 34.34 0.00 -23.60
C SER A 584 35.18 -1.27 -23.88
N GLY A 585 34.61 -2.42 -23.60
CA GLY A 585 35.24 -3.72 -23.67
C GLY A 585 35.29 -4.45 -22.35
N ASP A 586 35.60 -5.74 -22.38
CA ASP A 586 35.63 -6.61 -21.19
C ASP A 586 36.69 -6.13 -20.18
N LYS A 587 36.27 -5.97 -18.96
CA LYS A 587 37.05 -5.48 -17.81
C LYS A 587 36.69 -6.19 -16.53
N ASP A 588 37.65 -6.20 -15.60
CA ASP A 588 37.34 -6.52 -14.21
C ASP A 588 36.30 -5.53 -13.65
N ILE A 589 35.31 -6.04 -12.96
CA ILE A 589 34.25 -5.23 -12.35
C ILE A 589 34.82 -4.19 -11.38
N GLN A 590 35.96 -4.46 -10.71
CA GLN A 590 36.62 -3.52 -9.81
C GLN A 590 37.24 -2.33 -10.56
N GLU A 591 37.66 -2.50 -11.81
CA GLU A 591 38.07 -1.36 -12.64
C GLU A 591 36.89 -0.45 -12.99
N THR A 592 35.75 -1.07 -13.33
CA THR A 592 34.51 -0.32 -13.57
C THR A 592 34.03 0.41 -12.32
N ILE A 593 34.12 -0.23 -11.14
CA ILE A 593 33.79 0.40 -9.85
C ILE A 593 34.72 1.59 -9.57
N ASN A 594 36.02 1.46 -9.86
CA ASN A 594 36.98 2.56 -9.67
C ASN A 594 36.61 3.77 -10.55
N LEU A 595 36.25 3.54 -11.82
CA LEU A 595 35.84 4.59 -12.75
C LEU A 595 34.55 5.27 -12.27
N LEU A 596 33.55 4.50 -11.84
CA LEU A 596 32.31 5.00 -11.30
C LEU A 596 32.51 5.75 -9.97
N TYR A 597 33.38 5.28 -9.10
CA TYR A 597 33.68 5.91 -7.81
C TYR A 597 34.25 7.32 -8.00
N ASN A 598 35.14 7.51 -8.98
CA ASN A 598 35.86 8.76 -9.23
C ASN A 598 35.18 9.70 -10.23
N CYS A 599 34.09 9.30 -10.95
CA CYS A 599 33.35 10.19 -11.83
C CYS A 599 32.50 11.19 -11.04
N GLU A 600 32.09 12.28 -11.69
CA GLU A 600 31.17 13.25 -11.07
C GLU A 600 29.75 12.62 -10.92
N PHE A 601 29.24 12.01 -11.97
CA PHE A 601 27.98 11.27 -11.98
C PHE A 601 27.99 10.22 -13.11
N PHE A 602 26.94 9.41 -13.16
CA PHE A 602 26.76 8.39 -14.17
C PHE A 602 25.50 8.65 -15.00
N ILE A 603 25.56 8.41 -16.31
CA ILE A 603 24.41 8.44 -17.20
C ILE A 603 24.23 7.03 -17.79
N GLY A 604 23.04 6.45 -17.63
CA GLY A 604 22.79 5.12 -18.15
C GLY A 604 21.32 4.85 -18.42
N ILE A 605 21.08 3.64 -18.88
CA ILE A 605 19.76 3.07 -19.13
C ILE A 605 19.41 2.06 -18.03
N GLY A 606 18.23 1.45 -18.07
CA GLY A 606 17.85 0.39 -17.13
C GLY A 606 18.73 -0.86 -17.24
N SER A 607 19.92 -0.83 -16.64
CA SER A 607 20.96 -1.86 -16.75
C SER A 607 21.74 -2.05 -15.45
N GLY A 608 22.57 -3.09 -15.40
CA GLY A 608 23.39 -3.41 -14.23
C GLY A 608 24.33 -2.29 -13.77
N LEU A 609 24.89 -1.51 -14.71
CA LEU A 609 25.79 -0.39 -14.37
C LEU A 609 25.05 0.77 -13.69
N SER A 610 23.79 1.01 -14.05
CA SER A 610 22.97 2.00 -13.35
C SER A 610 22.70 1.58 -11.88
N TRP A 611 22.40 0.30 -11.65
CA TRP A 611 22.28 -0.26 -10.32
C TRP A 611 23.58 -0.21 -9.53
N LEU A 612 24.70 -0.48 -10.17
CA LEU A 612 26.03 -0.40 -9.54
C LEU A 612 26.38 1.04 -9.14
N SER A 613 26.17 1.99 -10.05
CA SER A 613 26.36 3.41 -9.78
C SER A 613 25.51 3.88 -8.59
N TRP A 614 24.22 3.53 -8.59
CA TRP A 614 23.33 3.82 -7.47
C TRP A 614 23.80 3.18 -6.15
N ALA A 615 24.25 1.91 -6.18
CA ALA A 615 24.70 1.19 -4.99
C ALA A 615 25.93 1.84 -4.34
N ILE A 616 26.89 2.31 -5.14
CA ILE A 616 28.07 3.04 -4.63
C ILE A 616 27.78 4.52 -4.35
N LYS A 617 26.51 4.91 -4.33
CA LYS A 617 26.03 6.26 -3.99
C LYS A 617 26.45 7.33 -4.98
N LYS A 618 26.73 6.98 -6.23
CA LYS A 618 27.02 7.94 -7.27
C LYS A 618 25.71 8.51 -7.84
N PRO A 619 25.54 9.83 -7.99
CA PRO A 619 24.39 10.41 -8.66
C PRO A 619 24.21 9.79 -10.06
N THR A 620 22.99 9.40 -10.39
CA THR A 620 22.71 8.62 -11.60
C THR A 620 21.58 9.23 -12.40
N VAL A 621 21.87 9.70 -13.61
CA VAL A 621 20.87 10.04 -14.61
C VAL A 621 20.41 8.74 -15.29
N LEU A 622 19.14 8.39 -15.14
CA LEU A 622 18.58 7.14 -15.65
C LEU A 622 17.63 7.41 -16.81
N VAL A 623 18.05 7.10 -18.03
CA VAL A 623 17.23 7.24 -19.25
C VAL A 623 16.45 5.94 -19.46
N SER A 624 15.13 5.95 -19.29
CA SER A 624 14.34 4.72 -19.37
C SER A 624 12.88 4.98 -19.77
N GLY A 625 12.47 4.49 -20.93
CA GLY A 625 11.08 4.39 -21.36
C GLY A 625 10.52 2.96 -21.34
N PHE A 626 11.38 1.95 -21.19
CA PHE A 626 11.02 0.54 -21.20
C PHE A 626 10.28 0.11 -19.91
N SER A 627 10.74 0.55 -18.76
CA SER A 627 10.17 0.28 -17.45
C SER A 627 9.61 1.54 -16.80
N LEU A 628 8.54 1.41 -16.01
CA LEU A 628 8.01 2.50 -15.20
C LEU A 628 8.93 2.76 -13.98
N PRO A 629 8.89 3.97 -13.39
CA PRO A 629 9.74 4.34 -12.25
C PRO A 629 9.70 3.36 -11.08
N ARG A 630 8.55 2.74 -10.83
CA ARG A 630 8.36 1.78 -9.73
C ARG A 630 9.17 0.50 -9.84
N SER A 631 9.71 0.18 -11.02
CA SER A 631 10.43 -1.10 -11.26
C SER A 631 11.90 -1.05 -10.88
N GLU A 632 12.48 0.14 -10.76
CA GLU A 632 13.90 0.34 -10.55
C GLU A 632 14.14 1.13 -9.24
N PHE A 633 15.40 1.40 -8.92
CA PHE A 633 15.76 2.25 -7.78
C PHE A 633 15.27 3.69 -7.96
N PHE A 634 15.10 4.37 -6.85
CA PHE A 634 14.75 5.79 -6.89
C PHE A 634 15.95 6.65 -7.27
N THR A 635 15.77 7.52 -8.24
CA THR A 635 16.66 8.64 -8.55
C THR A 635 15.82 9.86 -8.93
N PRO A 636 16.14 11.06 -8.42
CA PRO A 636 15.46 12.30 -8.83
C PRO A 636 15.83 12.73 -10.25
N TYR A 637 16.80 12.03 -10.87
CA TYR A 637 17.36 12.32 -12.19
C TYR A 637 16.94 11.28 -13.23
N ARG A 638 15.70 10.82 -13.17
CA ARG A 638 15.14 9.91 -14.15
C ARG A 638 14.56 10.68 -15.34
N VAL A 639 14.92 10.25 -16.56
CA VAL A 639 14.40 10.79 -17.81
C VAL A 639 13.46 9.78 -18.45
N ILE A 640 12.19 10.14 -18.55
CA ILE A 640 11.15 9.34 -19.22
C ILE A 640 10.20 10.29 -19.95
N ASN A 641 9.78 9.92 -21.15
CA ASN A 641 8.72 10.63 -21.87
C ASN A 641 7.39 9.90 -21.68
N THR A 642 6.52 10.46 -20.86
CA THR A 642 5.20 9.89 -20.56
C THR A 642 4.12 10.29 -21.57
N ASN A 643 4.42 11.19 -22.51
CA ASN A 643 3.49 11.62 -23.55
C ASN A 643 3.42 10.64 -24.73
N VAL A 644 4.27 9.63 -24.76
CA VAL A 644 4.33 8.57 -25.77
C VAL A 644 4.19 7.20 -25.12
N CYS A 645 4.05 6.16 -25.93
CA CYS A 645 4.04 4.78 -25.47
C CYS A 645 5.27 4.49 -24.58
N ASN A 646 5.07 3.93 -23.39
CA ASN A 646 6.13 3.59 -22.43
C ASN A 646 5.71 2.43 -21.51
N GLY A 647 6.62 1.93 -20.67
CA GLY A 647 6.31 0.99 -19.60
C GLY A 647 5.98 -0.45 -20.05
N CYS A 648 6.41 -0.88 -21.24
CA CYS A 648 6.11 -2.22 -21.76
C CYS A 648 6.57 -3.36 -20.82
N TRP A 649 7.66 -3.20 -20.08
CA TRP A 649 8.10 -4.15 -19.07
C TRP A 649 7.01 -4.47 -18.06
N ASN A 650 6.22 -3.49 -17.69
CA ASN A 650 5.21 -3.60 -16.64
C ASN A 650 3.86 -4.15 -17.12
N GLU A 651 3.62 -4.14 -18.43
CA GLU A 651 2.32 -4.48 -19.01
C GLU A 651 2.31 -5.75 -19.87
N HIS A 652 3.46 -6.12 -20.44
CA HIS A 652 3.57 -7.23 -21.39
C HIS A 652 4.58 -8.27 -20.93
N ASP A 653 4.41 -9.50 -21.38
CA ASP A 653 5.42 -10.54 -21.17
C ASP A 653 6.63 -10.26 -22.05
N PHE A 654 7.79 -10.13 -21.40
CA PHE A 654 9.05 -9.86 -22.08
C PHE A 654 9.56 -11.12 -22.78
N ASP A 655 9.60 -11.09 -24.12
CA ASP A 655 10.23 -12.14 -24.92
C ASP A 655 11.76 -11.94 -24.95
N ARG A 656 12.48 -12.75 -24.19
CA ARG A 656 13.96 -12.72 -24.12
C ARG A 656 14.63 -13.18 -25.41
N GLY A 657 13.92 -13.88 -26.28
CA GLY A 657 14.41 -14.33 -27.60
C GLY A 657 14.30 -13.27 -28.68
N ASP A 658 13.47 -12.27 -28.49
CA ASP A 658 13.27 -11.18 -29.43
C ASP A 658 14.10 -9.95 -29.06
N TRP A 659 15.29 -9.81 -29.64
CA TRP A 659 16.14 -8.63 -29.45
C TRP A 659 15.41 -7.29 -29.72
N ASN A 660 14.56 -7.28 -30.75
CA ASN A 660 13.76 -6.13 -31.17
C ASN A 660 12.39 -6.08 -30.53
N TRP A 661 12.23 -6.68 -29.36
CA TRP A 661 10.96 -6.74 -28.65
C TRP A 661 10.36 -5.34 -28.40
N CYS A 662 9.24 -5.07 -29.06
CA CYS A 662 8.44 -3.86 -28.92
C CYS A 662 6.97 -4.25 -29.10
N PRO A 663 6.29 -4.78 -28.07
CA PRO A 663 5.03 -5.50 -28.23
C PRO A 663 3.90 -4.66 -28.85
N ARG A 664 3.92 -3.35 -28.65
CA ARG A 664 2.87 -2.46 -29.15
C ARG A 664 3.15 -1.91 -30.56
N GLN A 665 4.41 -1.69 -30.92
CA GLN A 665 4.78 -0.88 -32.09
C GLN A 665 5.81 -1.55 -33.01
N LYS A 666 6.12 -2.85 -32.80
CA LYS A 666 7.09 -3.57 -33.63
C LYS A 666 6.72 -3.51 -35.12
N GLY A 667 7.68 -3.16 -35.93
CA GLY A 667 7.50 -3.07 -37.40
C GLY A 667 6.80 -1.82 -37.90
N THR A 668 6.45 -0.87 -37.02
CA THR A 668 5.90 0.42 -37.41
C THR A 668 6.94 1.54 -37.26
N SER A 669 6.63 2.75 -37.80
CA SER A 669 7.47 3.94 -37.63
C SER A 669 7.62 4.34 -36.13
N ARG A 670 6.67 3.93 -35.30
CA ARG A 670 6.63 4.20 -33.86
C ARG A 670 7.42 3.15 -33.03
N GLN A 671 8.06 2.17 -33.65
CA GLN A 671 8.87 1.18 -32.93
C GLN A 671 9.93 1.88 -32.04
N PHE A 672 9.96 1.53 -30.76
CA PHE A 672 10.80 2.13 -29.73
C PHE A 672 10.57 3.63 -29.50
N GLU A 673 9.40 4.17 -29.82
CA GLU A 673 9.11 5.59 -29.59
C GLU A 673 9.33 5.99 -28.11
N CYS A 674 9.07 5.07 -27.15
CA CYS A 674 9.31 5.28 -25.71
C CYS A 674 10.72 5.77 -25.38
N SER A 675 11.70 5.46 -26.22
CA SER A 675 13.09 5.90 -26.03
C SER A 675 13.59 6.78 -27.18
N LYS A 676 13.04 6.68 -28.39
CA LYS A 676 13.35 7.60 -29.50
C LYS A 676 12.92 9.03 -29.18
N GLU A 677 11.74 9.19 -28.59
CA GLU A 677 11.14 10.49 -28.24
C GLU A 677 11.62 11.05 -26.90
N ILE A 678 12.57 10.42 -26.22
CA ILE A 678 13.38 11.07 -25.21
C ILE A 678 14.46 11.87 -25.96
N SER A 679 14.30 13.20 -25.97
CA SER A 679 15.27 14.08 -26.65
C SER A 679 16.55 14.24 -25.84
N SER A 680 17.65 14.61 -26.50
CA SER A 680 18.89 15.04 -25.83
C SER A 680 18.65 16.18 -24.86
N GLN A 681 17.76 17.13 -25.22
CA GLN A 681 17.44 18.26 -24.36
C GLN A 681 16.83 17.81 -23.02
N MET A 682 15.93 16.83 -23.01
CA MET A 682 15.38 16.27 -21.76
C MET A 682 16.47 15.70 -20.83
N VAL A 683 17.47 15.05 -21.44
CA VAL A 683 18.61 14.50 -20.68
C VAL A 683 19.51 15.62 -20.19
N ILE A 684 19.80 16.63 -21.04
CA ILE A 684 20.60 17.82 -20.71
C ILE A 684 19.96 18.61 -19.57
N ASP A 685 18.65 18.84 -19.62
CA ASP A 685 17.93 19.55 -18.56
C ASP A 685 18.02 18.79 -17.22
N THR A 686 17.96 17.46 -17.26
CA THR A 686 18.13 16.61 -16.09
C THR A 686 19.56 16.64 -15.55
N ILE A 687 20.56 16.68 -16.46
CA ILE A 687 21.97 16.87 -16.08
C ILE A 687 22.17 18.23 -15.40
N ASN A 688 21.59 19.29 -15.93
CA ASN A 688 21.69 20.62 -15.34
C ASN A 688 21.08 20.68 -13.95
N LYS A 689 19.92 20.06 -13.78
CA LYS A 689 19.30 19.86 -12.46
C LYS A 689 20.25 19.13 -11.52
N LEU A 690 20.82 18.00 -11.93
CA LEU A 690 21.76 17.22 -11.12
C LEU A 690 23.00 18.05 -10.72
N ILE A 691 23.58 18.79 -11.67
CA ILE A 691 24.77 19.64 -11.40
C ILE A 691 24.46 20.68 -10.32
N ILE A 692 23.28 21.30 -10.37
CA ILE A 692 22.83 22.27 -9.37
C ILE A 692 22.60 21.59 -8.02
N ASP A 693 21.82 20.52 -7.99
CA ASP A 693 21.42 19.81 -6.76
C ASP A 693 22.62 19.23 -6.02
N GLU A 694 23.60 18.68 -6.74
CA GLU A 694 24.81 18.06 -6.18
C GLU A 694 26.00 19.03 -6.07
N SER A 695 25.79 20.32 -6.36
CA SER A 695 26.82 21.36 -6.31
C SER A 695 28.10 21.00 -7.09
N ILE A 696 27.95 20.34 -8.24
CA ILE A 696 29.08 19.96 -9.10
C ILE A 696 29.64 21.20 -9.79
N ARG A 697 30.91 21.49 -9.51
CA ARG A 697 31.62 22.59 -10.18
C ARG A 697 31.97 22.16 -11.61
N THR A 698 31.45 22.84 -12.59
CA THR A 698 31.88 22.76 -14.00
C THR A 698 32.89 23.84 -14.29
N SER A 699 33.77 23.62 -15.23
CA SER A 699 34.82 24.60 -15.59
C SER A 699 34.28 25.76 -16.42
#